data_938d39d531b6d37262d815b63840809a
#
_entry.id   938d39d531b6d37262d815b63840809a
#
_cell.length_a   1.000
_cell.length_b   1.000
_cell.length_c   1.000
_cell.angle_alpha   90.00
_cell.angle_beta   90.00
_cell.angle_gamma   90.00
#
_symmetry.space_group_name_H-M   'P 1'
#
loop_
_entity.id
_entity.type
_entity.pdbx_description
1 polymer ?
#
loop_
_entity_poly.entity_id
_entity_poly.type
_entity_poly.pdbx_seq_one_letter_code
_entity_poly.pdbx_strand_id
1 'polypeptide(L)'
;MYTSLDWINELVSLETVQLNDLIDKLTLGGFEVEETLQIEINKQKKTILDISATANRADSLSIKGIAKEVTALLNKQSLQSVYTQQALNYQDQIKDILISAEPSINYSTFVGITIENLTDFTIPGWLTEKLLCSEIEPANNLLDFQSYILLETGYPFEFYDLDKLKKSIKTEDFKLTLKSPTENTKFLANNNLHYDLDSNILIVEANNYPLSIAGIIPNKNVAYTSETKSLLIEASIFNSKKIRQQSRILGLRTDRSGRYEKGLNNSAFIQALIRLISLLKISNPELICKIHTASQIKNFKLPKIILKYANIIEILGPVRDELTNKSTQLIPSQITNYLNRLNFIFSFEEKNLTWVVEVPESRVDDIEREIDLIEEIGRLHGFNNFITDLPNIYSIGKEDFSYQVRKKLTNCFLNEGFNELIQYSLVNEKVSNNIHLINPLISDYSTLRTSLLPKIIQISGENLKQSNEILEGFEYGHVFLGDINSNYIEKEVVSGIFGSSKSKRQWNDTPVPLSWFEAKGKIEALFKKLNISVHWKNSTLEKYQNLLHPYRTAELYLSNSSSLGVFGQIHPIIAKKNNVSTGLFLFEFNFEILKTEFQQKNLSLYQPYSLYPKITKDLSFVVNKKILFTEIKATILNYGTEYLKHVNLLDEYQGMSIPKHQRSLCVQLTFQSTEKTLITQEIDEILDNLYKILKIEYDINIRV
;
A
#
# COMPACT_ATOMS: atom_id res chain seq x y z
N MET A 1 -14.58 13.43 14.40
CA MET A 1 -15.62 13.44 15.45
C MET A 1 -15.99 14.88 15.74
N TYR A 2 -17.23 15.24 15.44
CA TYR A 2 -17.73 16.61 15.65
C TYR A 2 -17.90 16.93 17.13
N THR A 3 -17.29 18.01 17.57
CA THR A 3 -17.24 18.42 18.97
C THR A 3 -17.38 19.92 19.08
N SER A 4 -18.31 20.41 19.89
CA SER A 4 -18.42 21.85 20.12
C SER A 4 -17.31 22.35 21.05
N LEU A 5 -16.77 23.52 20.72
CA LEU A 5 -15.78 24.20 21.57
C LEU A 5 -16.32 24.47 22.96
N ASP A 6 -17.63 24.79 23.07
CA ASP A 6 -18.31 25.02 24.37
C ASP A 6 -18.28 23.74 25.22
N TRP A 7 -18.47 22.54 24.61
CA TRP A 7 -18.44 21.29 25.37
C TRP A 7 -17.03 20.97 25.89
N ILE A 8 -15.99 21.25 25.08
CA ILE A 8 -14.61 21.14 25.56
C ILE A 8 -14.35 22.13 26.66
N ASN A 9 -14.85 23.38 26.56
CA ASN A 9 -14.67 24.43 27.54
C ASN A 9 -15.34 24.12 28.90
N GLU A 10 -16.41 23.32 28.91
CA GLU A 10 -16.99 22.79 30.17
C GLU A 10 -16.06 21.83 30.91
N LEU A 11 -15.11 21.23 30.25
CA LEU A 11 -14.17 20.24 30.81
C LEU A 11 -12.75 20.81 31.00
N VAL A 12 -12.40 21.85 30.25
CA VAL A 12 -11.09 22.52 30.28
C VAL A 12 -11.30 24.01 30.03
N SER A 13 -10.89 24.89 30.92
CA SER A 13 -11.04 26.34 30.73
C SER A 13 -10.24 26.82 29.50
N LEU A 14 -10.95 27.25 28.46
CA LEU A 14 -10.38 27.75 27.19
C LEU A 14 -10.50 29.28 27.06
N GLU A 15 -11.01 30.02 28.07
CA GLU A 15 -11.32 31.45 28.01
C GLU A 15 -10.15 32.33 27.52
N THR A 16 -8.91 31.90 27.78
CA THR A 16 -7.69 32.63 27.39
C THR A 16 -6.99 32.07 26.16
N VAL A 17 -7.58 31.09 25.51
CA VAL A 17 -6.95 30.38 24.37
C VAL A 17 -7.58 30.82 23.05
N GLN A 18 -6.76 31.27 22.10
CA GLN A 18 -7.26 31.57 20.77
C GLN A 18 -7.56 30.28 20.02
N LEU A 19 -8.59 30.28 19.18
CA LEU A 19 -9.03 29.10 18.44
C LEU A 19 -7.91 28.54 17.55
N ASN A 20 -7.20 29.41 16.85
CA ASN A 20 -6.10 28.97 15.97
C ASN A 20 -4.96 28.31 16.75
N ASP A 21 -4.62 28.85 17.93
CA ASP A 21 -3.59 28.25 18.79
C ASP A 21 -4.00 26.86 19.30
N LEU A 22 -5.29 26.68 19.58
CA LEU A 22 -5.82 25.37 19.98
C LEU A 22 -5.73 24.37 18.83
N ILE A 23 -6.12 24.78 17.62
CA ILE A 23 -6.07 23.95 16.41
C ILE A 23 -4.63 23.54 16.11
N ASP A 24 -3.70 24.50 16.12
CA ASP A 24 -2.29 24.23 15.87
C ASP A 24 -1.70 23.26 16.90
N LYS A 25 -2.00 23.46 18.19
CA LYS A 25 -1.52 22.56 19.25
C LYS A 25 -2.14 21.17 19.17
N LEU A 26 -3.41 21.03 18.80
CA LEU A 26 -4.04 19.74 18.57
C LEU A 26 -3.37 19.03 17.39
N THR A 27 -3.22 19.71 16.26
CA THR A 27 -2.62 19.13 15.04
C THR A 27 -1.19 18.67 15.27
N LEU A 28 -0.35 19.51 15.88
CA LEU A 28 1.03 19.16 16.25
C LEU A 28 1.09 18.10 17.36
N GLY A 29 0.04 18.00 18.17
CA GLY A 29 -0.11 16.98 19.21
C GLY A 29 -0.63 15.62 18.72
N GLY A 30 -0.85 15.45 17.39
CA GLY A 30 -1.31 14.21 16.80
C GLY A 30 -2.84 14.08 16.65
N PHE A 31 -3.57 15.21 16.72
CA PHE A 31 -5.02 15.27 16.53
C PHE A 31 -5.34 16.19 15.36
N GLU A 32 -5.66 15.62 14.22
CA GLU A 32 -6.01 16.41 13.04
C GLU A 32 -7.37 17.07 13.22
N VAL A 33 -7.42 18.39 13.01
CA VAL A 33 -8.66 19.16 12.93
C VAL A 33 -8.99 19.29 11.45
N GLU A 34 -9.88 18.42 10.96
CA GLU A 34 -10.21 18.33 9.54
C GLU A 34 -11.02 19.53 9.06
N GLU A 35 -11.97 19.99 9.91
CA GLU A 35 -12.85 21.09 9.58
C GLU A 35 -13.24 21.89 10.81
N THR A 36 -13.51 23.18 10.62
CA THR A 36 -14.08 24.07 11.62
C THR A 36 -15.37 24.66 11.11
N LEU A 37 -16.48 24.29 11.72
CA LEU A 37 -17.82 24.72 11.33
C LEU A 37 -18.39 25.74 12.31
N GLN A 38 -19.23 26.66 11.81
CA GLN A 38 -20.07 27.51 12.64
C GLN A 38 -21.53 27.20 12.35
N ILE A 39 -22.24 26.68 13.32
CA ILE A 39 -23.67 26.39 13.22
C ILE A 39 -24.46 27.29 14.18
N GLU A 40 -25.68 27.58 13.81
CA GLU A 40 -26.59 28.36 14.66
C GLU A 40 -27.61 27.42 15.32
N ILE A 41 -27.56 27.30 16.64
CA ILE A 41 -28.51 26.53 17.45
C ILE A 41 -29.13 27.49 18.49
N ASN A 42 -30.44 27.50 18.59
CA ASN A 42 -31.16 28.37 19.53
C ASN A 42 -30.77 29.87 19.40
N LYS A 43 -30.50 30.36 18.18
CA LYS A 43 -30.02 31.73 17.88
C LYS A 43 -28.62 32.06 18.47
N GLN A 44 -27.86 31.06 18.83
CA GLN A 44 -26.47 31.18 19.25
C GLN A 44 -25.55 30.54 18.24
N LYS A 45 -24.48 31.21 17.88
CA LYS A 45 -23.44 30.66 17.01
C LYS A 45 -22.54 29.74 17.83
N LYS A 46 -22.40 28.50 17.42
CA LYS A 46 -21.56 27.49 18.04
C LYS A 46 -20.43 27.13 17.09
N THR A 47 -19.19 27.08 17.62
CA THR A 47 -18.02 26.60 16.87
C THR A 47 -17.86 25.13 17.10
N ILE A 48 -17.79 24.37 16.02
CA ILE A 48 -17.63 22.92 16.01
C ILE A 48 -16.31 22.58 15.35
N LEU A 49 -15.58 21.67 15.95
CA LEU A 49 -14.35 21.12 15.40
C LEU A 49 -14.59 19.67 15.02
N ASP A 50 -14.24 19.30 13.80
CA ASP A 50 -14.11 17.87 13.44
C ASP A 50 -12.70 17.41 13.77
N ILE A 51 -12.58 16.64 14.86
CA ILE A 51 -11.30 16.16 15.38
C ILE A 51 -11.14 14.68 15.05
N SER A 52 -10.06 14.35 14.34
CA SER A 52 -9.66 13.00 14.01
C SER A 52 -8.44 12.59 14.86
N ALA A 53 -8.56 11.47 15.57
CA ALA A 53 -7.46 10.87 16.31
C ALA A 53 -6.85 9.71 15.55
N THR A 54 -5.54 9.50 15.69
CA THR A 54 -4.84 8.36 15.09
C THR A 54 -5.42 7.02 15.57
N ALA A 55 -5.24 5.98 14.78
CA ALA A 55 -5.88 4.68 15.02
C ALA A 55 -5.48 4.01 16.35
N ASN A 56 -4.31 4.33 16.89
CA ASN A 56 -3.78 3.84 18.18
C ASN A 56 -4.37 4.60 19.39
N ARG A 57 -4.95 5.79 19.20
CA ARG A 57 -5.46 6.64 20.27
C ARG A 57 -6.94 6.37 20.58
N ALA A 58 -7.25 5.14 20.97
CA ALA A 58 -8.61 4.73 21.35
C ALA A 58 -9.17 5.52 22.55
N ASP A 59 -8.31 5.94 23.47
CA ASP A 59 -8.63 6.76 24.65
C ASP A 59 -9.18 8.15 24.30
N SER A 60 -8.85 8.67 23.14
CA SER A 60 -9.23 10.00 22.67
C SER A 60 -10.51 10.04 21.81
N LEU A 61 -11.18 8.90 21.65
CA LEU A 61 -12.42 8.80 20.88
C LEU A 61 -13.67 9.23 21.66
N SER A 62 -13.53 10.22 22.53
CA SER A 62 -14.60 10.80 23.32
C SER A 62 -14.28 12.24 23.67
N ILE A 63 -15.31 13.02 24.02
CA ILE A 63 -15.13 14.40 24.43
C ILE A 63 -14.22 14.51 25.67
N LYS A 64 -14.39 13.60 26.64
CA LYS A 64 -13.50 13.53 27.82
C LYS A 64 -12.08 13.14 27.44
N GLY A 65 -11.90 12.26 26.46
CA GLY A 65 -10.58 11.89 25.96
C GLY A 65 -9.88 13.07 25.29
N ILE A 66 -10.57 13.79 24.39
CA ILE A 66 -10.06 15.02 23.77
C ILE A 66 -9.76 16.08 24.82
N ALA A 67 -10.66 16.30 25.80
CA ALA A 67 -10.44 17.26 26.86
C ALA A 67 -9.19 16.96 27.69
N LYS A 68 -8.89 15.69 27.98
CA LYS A 68 -7.63 15.29 28.63
C LYS A 68 -6.41 15.68 27.81
N GLU A 69 -6.46 15.45 26.50
CA GLU A 69 -5.37 15.83 25.60
C GLU A 69 -5.20 17.36 25.53
N VAL A 70 -6.28 18.10 25.39
CA VAL A 70 -6.27 19.57 25.46
C VAL A 70 -5.67 20.06 26.78
N THR A 71 -6.03 19.43 27.88
CA THR A 71 -5.45 19.71 29.21
C THR A 71 -3.94 19.50 29.21
N ALA A 72 -3.47 18.39 28.68
CA ALA A 72 -2.06 18.06 28.59
C ALA A 72 -1.30 19.00 27.64
N LEU A 73 -1.82 19.28 26.45
CA LEU A 73 -1.18 20.16 25.46
C LEU A 73 -1.10 21.61 25.89
N LEU A 74 -2.16 22.13 26.54
CA LEU A 74 -2.24 23.51 26.98
C LEU A 74 -1.69 23.74 28.40
N ASN A 75 -1.30 22.69 29.10
CA ASN A 75 -0.91 22.75 30.54
C ASN A 75 -1.97 23.41 31.40
N LYS A 76 -3.24 23.04 31.22
CA LYS A 76 -4.39 23.53 31.98
C LYS A 76 -4.85 22.48 32.98
N GLN A 77 -5.74 22.87 33.89
CA GLN A 77 -6.41 21.92 34.79
C GLN A 77 -7.72 21.45 34.19
N SER A 78 -8.02 20.16 34.36
CA SER A 78 -9.33 19.63 33.99
C SER A 78 -10.39 20.03 35.04
N LEU A 79 -11.57 20.38 34.56
CA LEU A 79 -12.74 20.61 35.40
C LEU A 79 -13.36 19.25 35.75
N GLN A 80 -13.84 19.12 36.97
CA GLN A 80 -14.43 17.86 37.44
C GLN A 80 -15.85 17.68 36.90
N SER A 81 -16.17 16.47 36.44
CA SER A 81 -17.56 16.11 36.12
C SER A 81 -18.40 16.02 37.39
N VAL A 82 -19.61 16.59 37.33
CA VAL A 82 -20.54 16.53 38.46
C VAL A 82 -21.28 15.19 38.45
N TYR A 83 -21.27 14.48 39.57
CA TYR A 83 -22.04 13.26 39.81
C TYR A 83 -23.06 13.49 40.90
N THR A 84 -24.25 12.88 40.78
CA THR A 84 -25.23 12.90 41.88
C THR A 84 -24.76 11.97 43.01
N GLN A 85 -24.95 12.37 44.28
CA GLN A 85 -24.58 11.53 45.44
C GLN A 85 -25.26 10.15 45.38
N GLN A 86 -26.50 10.12 44.94
CA GLN A 86 -27.24 8.87 44.75
C GLN A 86 -26.61 7.92 43.73
N ALA A 87 -26.04 8.47 42.65
CA ALA A 87 -25.35 7.64 41.65
C ALA A 87 -24.01 7.10 42.15
N LEU A 88 -23.30 7.85 43.00
CA LEU A 88 -22.06 7.38 43.64
C LEU A 88 -22.28 6.15 44.53
N ASN A 89 -23.44 6.04 45.20
CA ASN A 89 -23.79 4.84 45.99
C ASN A 89 -23.85 3.58 45.11
N TYR A 90 -24.26 3.70 43.87
CA TYR A 90 -24.23 2.55 42.94
C TYR A 90 -22.82 2.11 42.56
N GLN A 91 -21.86 3.02 42.57
CA GLN A 91 -20.47 2.66 42.33
C GLN A 91 -19.96 1.65 43.35
N ASP A 92 -20.23 1.87 44.61
CA ASP A 92 -19.83 0.95 45.68
C ASP A 92 -20.58 -0.39 45.58
N GLN A 93 -21.88 -0.37 45.32
CA GLN A 93 -22.67 -1.58 45.06
C GLN A 93 -22.14 -2.40 43.87
N ILE A 94 -21.76 -1.74 42.77
CA ILE A 94 -21.20 -2.43 41.63
C ILE A 94 -19.84 -3.04 42.00
N LYS A 95 -19.00 -2.32 42.73
CA LYS A 95 -17.70 -2.83 43.18
C LYS A 95 -17.84 -4.04 44.11
N ASP A 96 -18.83 -4.02 45.00
CA ASP A 96 -19.09 -5.12 45.96
C ASP A 96 -19.61 -6.37 45.29
N ILE A 97 -20.41 -6.22 44.22
CA ILE A 97 -21.03 -7.31 43.48
C ILE A 97 -20.12 -7.86 42.37
N LEU A 98 -19.12 -7.09 41.90
CA LEU A 98 -18.21 -7.51 40.87
C LEU A 98 -17.50 -8.82 41.22
N ILE A 99 -17.96 -9.91 40.62
CA ILE A 99 -17.38 -11.23 40.78
C ILE A 99 -16.13 -11.30 39.90
N SER A 100 -15.03 -11.82 40.49
CA SER A 100 -13.88 -12.24 39.69
C SER A 100 -14.33 -13.31 38.71
N ALA A 101 -14.52 -12.95 37.43
CA ALA A 101 -14.82 -13.90 36.38
C ALA A 101 -13.54 -14.67 36.01
N GLU A 102 -13.71 -15.93 35.62
CA GLU A 102 -12.64 -16.68 34.96
C GLU A 102 -12.19 -15.92 33.70
N PRO A 103 -10.91 -16.03 33.27
CA PRO A 103 -10.43 -15.37 32.07
C PRO A 103 -11.30 -15.74 30.87
N SER A 104 -12.01 -14.75 30.35
CA SER A 104 -12.80 -14.91 29.13
C SER A 104 -12.05 -14.30 27.95
N ILE A 105 -12.00 -15.04 26.83
CA ILE A 105 -11.45 -14.55 25.58
C ILE A 105 -12.38 -13.50 24.93
N ASN A 106 -13.65 -13.46 25.33
CA ASN A 106 -14.70 -12.72 24.65
C ASN A 106 -14.98 -11.33 25.24
N TYR A 107 -14.72 -11.13 26.53
CA TYR A 107 -14.97 -9.86 27.23
C TYR A 107 -14.02 -9.67 28.40
N SER A 108 -13.85 -8.40 28.81
CA SER A 108 -13.14 -8.03 30.05
C SER A 108 -14.09 -7.63 31.17
N THR A 109 -15.22 -7.00 30.84
CA THR A 109 -16.26 -6.60 31.81
C THR A 109 -17.64 -6.81 31.18
N PHE A 110 -18.59 -7.27 32.01
CA PHE A 110 -19.97 -7.47 31.61
C PHE A 110 -20.89 -7.12 32.78
N VAL A 111 -21.77 -6.11 32.59
CA VAL A 111 -22.70 -5.65 33.62
C VAL A 111 -24.10 -5.51 33.02
N GLY A 112 -25.10 -6.06 33.67
CA GLY A 112 -26.52 -5.90 33.37
C GLY A 112 -27.20 -5.14 34.49
N ILE A 113 -27.97 -4.10 34.17
CA ILE A 113 -28.77 -3.33 35.14
C ILE A 113 -30.24 -3.35 34.71
N THR A 114 -31.16 -3.65 35.63
CA THR A 114 -32.60 -3.63 35.38
C THR A 114 -33.24 -2.42 36.06
N ILE A 115 -34.22 -1.83 35.39
CA ILE A 115 -35.03 -0.73 35.84
C ILE A 115 -36.49 -1.08 35.55
N GLU A 116 -37.30 -1.24 36.61
CA GLU A 116 -38.69 -1.67 36.50
C GLU A 116 -39.72 -0.54 36.64
N ASN A 117 -39.28 0.62 37.12
CA ASN A 117 -40.13 1.78 37.34
C ASN A 117 -39.84 2.94 36.41
N LEU A 118 -39.72 2.61 35.11
CA LEU A 118 -39.49 3.60 34.08
C LEU A 118 -40.76 4.43 33.87
N THR A 119 -40.67 5.73 34.10
CA THR A 119 -41.73 6.72 33.89
C THR A 119 -41.37 7.64 32.73
N ASP A 120 -42.21 8.62 32.40
CA ASP A 120 -41.92 9.57 31.36
C ASP A 120 -40.63 10.34 31.63
N PHE A 121 -39.76 10.40 30.64
CA PHE A 121 -38.50 11.12 30.71
C PHE A 121 -38.59 12.41 29.92
N THR A 122 -38.06 13.47 30.51
CA THR A 122 -37.81 14.73 29.79
C THR A 122 -36.34 14.79 29.41
N ILE A 123 -36.06 14.97 28.14
CA ILE A 123 -34.68 15.15 27.67
C ILE A 123 -34.27 16.61 27.94
N PRO A 124 -33.19 16.85 28.67
CA PRO A 124 -32.74 18.22 28.91
C PRO A 124 -32.31 18.94 27.63
N GLY A 125 -32.71 20.19 27.43
CA GLY A 125 -32.41 20.97 26.25
C GLY A 125 -30.90 21.11 25.97
N TRP A 126 -30.06 21.17 26.99
CA TRP A 126 -28.61 21.19 26.86
C TRP A 126 -28.05 19.88 26.27
N LEU A 127 -28.68 18.72 26.53
CA LEU A 127 -28.27 17.42 25.98
C LEU A 127 -28.63 17.37 24.47
N THR A 128 -29.83 17.79 24.13
CA THR A 128 -30.29 17.91 22.73
C THR A 128 -29.36 18.83 21.94
N GLU A 129 -28.96 20.00 22.51
CA GLU A 129 -28.03 20.92 21.88
C GLU A 129 -26.68 20.27 21.58
N LYS A 130 -26.12 19.51 22.53
CA LYS A 130 -24.84 18.80 22.39
C LYS A 130 -24.89 17.71 21.30
N LEU A 131 -26.00 16.98 21.21
CA LEU A 131 -26.20 16.00 20.14
C LEU A 131 -26.22 16.68 18.75
N LEU A 132 -26.99 17.77 18.64
CA LEU A 132 -27.04 18.57 17.39
C LEU A 132 -25.67 19.11 17.01
N CYS A 133 -24.88 19.59 17.97
CA CYS A 133 -23.50 20.01 17.74
C CYS A 133 -22.56 18.86 17.28
N SER A 134 -22.96 17.62 17.52
CA SER A 134 -22.22 16.43 17.10
C SER A 134 -22.83 15.74 15.88
N GLU A 135 -23.70 16.45 15.14
CA GLU A 135 -24.43 15.96 13.94
C GLU A 135 -25.31 14.72 14.23
N ILE A 136 -25.79 14.59 15.46
CA ILE A 136 -26.74 13.54 15.83
C ILE A 136 -28.12 14.17 15.97
N GLU A 137 -29.08 13.71 15.16
CA GLU A 137 -30.48 14.10 15.29
C GLU A 137 -31.06 13.50 16.58
N PRO A 138 -31.59 14.31 17.51
CA PRO A 138 -32.19 13.81 18.75
C PRO A 138 -33.45 12.99 18.46
N ALA A 139 -33.51 11.80 19.05
CA ALA A 139 -34.67 10.92 18.98
C ALA A 139 -35.80 11.33 19.99
N ASN A 140 -35.54 12.28 20.87
CA ASN A 140 -36.40 12.75 21.93
C ASN A 140 -36.90 11.62 22.87
N ASN A 141 -36.02 10.68 23.16
CA ASN A 141 -36.27 9.52 24.02
C ASN A 141 -34.96 9.08 24.72
N LEU A 142 -34.99 7.95 25.43
CA LEU A 142 -33.81 7.45 26.19
C LEU A 142 -32.56 7.15 25.32
N LEU A 143 -32.71 6.96 24.02
CA LEU A 143 -31.56 6.76 23.13
C LEU A 143 -30.67 8.00 23.05
N ASP A 144 -31.21 9.17 23.36
CA ASP A 144 -30.42 10.41 23.41
C ASP A 144 -29.38 10.36 24.55
N PHE A 145 -29.74 9.76 25.69
CA PHE A 145 -28.77 9.53 26.78
C PHE A 145 -27.73 8.51 26.39
N GLN A 146 -28.10 7.47 25.64
CA GLN A 146 -27.17 6.47 25.11
C GLN A 146 -26.14 7.12 24.17
N SER A 147 -26.62 7.90 23.21
CA SER A 147 -25.78 8.64 22.25
C SER A 147 -24.88 9.68 22.95
N TYR A 148 -25.43 10.43 23.90
CA TYR A 148 -24.69 11.40 24.67
C TYR A 148 -23.52 10.78 25.47
N ILE A 149 -23.79 9.66 26.17
CA ILE A 149 -22.77 8.96 26.95
C ILE A 149 -21.69 8.37 26.04
N LEU A 150 -22.05 7.85 24.88
CA LEU A 150 -21.10 7.39 23.91
C LEU A 150 -20.16 8.52 23.45
N LEU A 151 -20.68 9.70 23.17
CA LEU A 151 -19.88 10.87 22.81
C LEU A 151 -19.04 11.38 23.98
N GLU A 152 -19.66 11.56 25.17
CA GLU A 152 -18.96 12.12 26.33
C GLU A 152 -17.82 11.23 26.81
N THR A 153 -18.05 9.91 26.90
CA THR A 153 -17.15 8.96 27.57
C THR A 153 -16.47 7.96 26.67
N GLY A 154 -17.00 7.73 25.47
CA GLY A 154 -16.53 6.71 24.54
C GLY A 154 -17.06 5.29 24.81
N TYR A 155 -17.81 5.08 25.88
CA TYR A 155 -18.34 3.76 26.25
C TYR A 155 -19.76 3.57 25.71
N PRO A 156 -19.99 2.58 24.84
CA PRO A 156 -21.32 2.23 24.36
C PRO A 156 -22.07 1.40 25.39
N PHE A 157 -23.32 1.73 25.57
CA PHE A 157 -24.30 0.94 26.34
C PHE A 157 -25.43 0.51 25.43
N GLU A 158 -26.17 -0.57 25.77
CA GLU A 158 -27.33 -0.99 25.00
C GLU A 158 -28.58 -1.06 25.88
N PHE A 159 -29.72 -0.66 25.32
CA PHE A 159 -30.99 -0.61 26.00
C PHE A 159 -31.93 -1.61 25.39
N TYR A 160 -32.51 -2.47 26.26
CA TYR A 160 -33.50 -3.46 25.87
C TYR A 160 -34.79 -3.24 26.67
N ASP A 161 -35.92 -3.57 26.05
CA ASP A 161 -37.24 -3.62 26.68
C ASP A 161 -37.29 -4.88 27.53
N LEU A 162 -37.31 -4.71 28.87
CA LEU A 162 -37.30 -5.80 29.83
C LEU A 162 -38.60 -6.58 29.83
N ASP A 163 -39.76 -5.93 29.63
CA ASP A 163 -41.07 -6.62 29.59
C ASP A 163 -41.20 -7.47 28.33
N LYS A 164 -40.75 -6.98 27.18
CA LYS A 164 -40.70 -7.79 25.95
C LYS A 164 -39.75 -8.96 26.10
N LEU A 165 -38.62 -8.75 26.76
CA LEU A 165 -37.66 -9.82 27.04
C LEU A 165 -38.29 -10.91 27.92
N LYS A 166 -38.87 -10.56 29.08
CA LYS A 166 -39.51 -11.51 29.99
C LYS A 166 -40.62 -12.29 29.30
N LYS A 167 -41.43 -11.63 28.45
CA LYS A 167 -42.44 -12.30 27.60
C LYS A 167 -41.81 -13.28 26.62
N SER A 168 -40.69 -12.94 25.99
CA SER A 168 -40.04 -13.78 25.00
C SER A 168 -39.42 -15.03 25.62
N ILE A 169 -38.80 -14.90 26.80
CA ILE A 169 -38.18 -16.01 27.53
C ILE A 169 -39.20 -16.80 28.40
N LYS A 170 -40.41 -16.25 28.61
CA LYS A 170 -41.51 -16.84 29.42
C LYS A 170 -41.13 -17.10 30.89
N THR A 171 -40.19 -16.34 31.42
CA THR A 171 -39.71 -16.41 32.81
C THR A 171 -39.41 -15.02 33.35
N GLU A 172 -39.65 -14.83 34.67
CA GLU A 172 -39.25 -13.58 35.36
C GLU A 172 -37.74 -13.52 35.63
N ASP A 173 -37.17 -14.69 35.95
CA ASP A 173 -35.74 -14.82 36.23
C ASP A 173 -35.01 -15.25 34.97
N PHE A 174 -33.90 -14.55 34.70
CA PHE A 174 -33.04 -14.83 33.54
C PHE A 174 -31.56 -14.65 33.89
N LYS A 175 -30.73 -15.37 33.16
CA LYS A 175 -29.27 -15.23 33.23
C LYS A 175 -28.75 -14.69 31.93
N LEU A 176 -28.00 -13.60 32.02
CA LEU A 176 -27.30 -13.04 30.88
C LEU A 176 -26.00 -13.84 30.62
N THR A 177 -25.83 -14.26 29.41
CA THR A 177 -24.64 -15.01 28.95
C THR A 177 -24.11 -14.48 27.63
N LEU A 178 -22.81 -14.68 27.41
CA LEU A 178 -22.13 -14.30 26.18
C LEU A 178 -21.55 -15.56 25.56
N LYS A 179 -22.04 -15.92 24.38
CA LYS A 179 -21.57 -17.14 23.67
C LYS A 179 -21.67 -17.00 22.16
N SER A 180 -21.08 -17.92 21.44
CA SER A 180 -21.26 -18.06 20.00
C SER A 180 -22.30 -19.15 19.73
N PRO A 181 -23.17 -19.03 18.69
CA PRO A 181 -24.12 -20.07 18.30
C PRO A 181 -23.40 -21.38 17.96
N THR A 182 -24.01 -22.50 18.32
CA THR A 182 -23.50 -23.82 17.94
C THR A 182 -24.00 -24.26 16.55
N GLU A 183 -25.13 -23.70 16.11
CA GLU A 183 -25.76 -23.96 14.81
C GLU A 183 -26.09 -22.62 14.15
N ASN A 184 -26.23 -22.61 12.83
CA ASN A 184 -26.63 -21.42 12.09
C ASN A 184 -28.01 -20.94 12.54
N THR A 185 -28.04 -19.76 13.17
CA THR A 185 -29.26 -19.17 13.75
C THR A 185 -29.62 -17.91 12.95
N LYS A 186 -30.90 -17.77 12.60
CA LYS A 186 -31.39 -16.53 11.99
C LYS A 186 -31.66 -15.49 13.06
N PHE A 187 -31.11 -14.32 12.88
CA PHE A 187 -31.22 -13.17 13.80
C PHE A 187 -31.87 -11.99 13.09
N LEU A 188 -33.00 -11.51 13.63
CA LEU A 188 -33.64 -10.29 13.15
C LEU A 188 -33.10 -9.07 13.90
N ALA A 189 -32.31 -8.28 13.25
CA ALA A 189 -31.72 -7.08 13.84
C ALA A 189 -32.67 -5.87 13.81
N ASN A 190 -32.38 -4.87 14.65
CA ASN A 190 -33.18 -3.64 14.77
C ASN A 190 -33.23 -2.79 13.47
N ASN A 191 -32.30 -3.03 12.54
CA ASN A 191 -32.32 -2.43 11.21
C ASN A 191 -33.27 -3.13 10.20
N ASN A 192 -34.13 -4.05 10.68
CA ASN A 192 -35.06 -4.85 9.89
C ASN A 192 -34.42 -5.88 8.93
N LEU A 193 -33.13 -6.13 9.05
CA LEU A 193 -32.41 -7.13 8.25
C LEU A 193 -32.26 -8.45 9.02
N HIS A 194 -32.25 -9.55 8.28
CA HIS A 194 -31.94 -10.86 8.80
C HIS A 194 -30.46 -11.17 8.57
N TYR A 195 -29.82 -11.67 9.63
CA TYR A 195 -28.44 -12.13 9.60
C TYR A 195 -28.36 -13.60 9.94
N ASP A 196 -27.58 -14.36 9.19
CA ASP A 196 -27.25 -15.74 9.50
C ASP A 196 -26.03 -15.76 10.43
N LEU A 197 -26.19 -16.20 11.66
CA LEU A 197 -25.15 -16.24 12.68
C LEU A 197 -24.52 -17.62 12.74
N ASP A 198 -23.20 -17.67 12.57
CA ASP A 198 -22.38 -18.86 12.70
C ASP A 198 -21.56 -18.86 14.01
N SER A 199 -20.74 -19.89 14.22
CA SER A 199 -19.89 -20.05 15.40
C SER A 199 -18.82 -18.95 15.54
N ASN A 200 -18.59 -18.12 14.52
CA ASN A 200 -17.65 -16.99 14.57
C ASN A 200 -18.29 -15.74 15.16
N ILE A 201 -19.61 -15.68 15.26
CA ILE A 201 -20.33 -14.52 15.76
C ILE A 201 -20.59 -14.67 17.26
N LEU A 202 -20.29 -13.63 18.01
CA LEU A 202 -20.55 -13.55 19.45
C LEU A 202 -21.91 -12.89 19.68
N ILE A 203 -22.75 -13.49 20.51
CA ILE A 203 -24.07 -12.98 20.85
C ILE A 203 -24.26 -12.84 22.37
N VAL A 204 -25.01 -11.82 22.76
CA VAL A 204 -25.52 -11.67 24.11
C VAL A 204 -26.87 -12.35 24.18
N GLU A 205 -27.10 -13.21 25.16
CA GLU A 205 -28.32 -13.97 25.33
C GLU A 205 -28.88 -13.87 26.77
N ALA A 206 -30.17 -13.97 26.87
CA ALA A 206 -30.87 -14.22 28.14
C ALA A 206 -31.58 -15.56 28.04
N ASN A 207 -31.22 -16.57 28.88
CA ASN A 207 -31.78 -17.90 28.86
C ASN A 207 -31.90 -18.50 27.43
N ASN A 208 -30.83 -18.42 26.64
CA ASN A 208 -30.77 -18.87 25.22
C ASN A 208 -31.59 -18.02 24.22
N TYR A 209 -32.18 -16.91 24.63
CA TYR A 209 -32.82 -15.96 23.74
C TYR A 209 -31.82 -14.86 23.33
N PRO A 210 -31.57 -14.66 22.03
CA PRO A 210 -30.55 -13.71 21.55
C PRO A 210 -31.02 -12.27 21.71
N LEU A 211 -30.30 -11.48 22.49
CA LEU A 211 -30.56 -10.06 22.75
C LEU A 211 -29.91 -9.18 21.70
N SER A 212 -28.65 -9.46 21.39
CA SER A 212 -27.88 -8.67 20.42
C SER A 212 -26.76 -9.50 19.79
N ILE A 213 -26.34 -9.07 18.61
CA ILE A 213 -24.99 -9.37 18.12
C ILE A 213 -24.05 -8.50 18.94
N ALA A 214 -23.21 -9.14 19.75
CA ALA A 214 -22.42 -8.47 20.77
C ALA A 214 -21.63 -7.26 20.23
N GLY A 215 -21.85 -6.10 20.81
CA GLY A 215 -21.18 -4.85 20.46
C GLY A 215 -21.57 -4.26 19.09
N ILE A 216 -22.52 -4.83 18.37
CA ILE A 216 -22.92 -4.36 17.02
C ILE A 216 -24.36 -3.84 17.01
N ILE A 217 -25.35 -4.74 17.12
CA ILE A 217 -26.75 -4.37 16.91
C ILE A 217 -27.70 -5.23 17.75
N PRO A 218 -28.77 -4.65 18.38
CA PRO A 218 -29.75 -5.39 19.16
C PRO A 218 -30.76 -6.12 18.28
N ASN A 219 -31.41 -7.15 18.88
CA ASN A 219 -32.54 -7.84 18.32
C ASN A 219 -33.75 -6.92 18.29
N LYS A 220 -34.42 -6.84 17.13
CA LYS A 220 -35.61 -6.00 16.92
C LYS A 220 -36.72 -6.25 17.93
N ASN A 221 -36.97 -7.51 18.30
CA ASN A 221 -38.10 -7.89 19.15
C ASN A 221 -37.95 -7.42 20.60
N VAL A 222 -36.75 -7.18 21.07
CA VAL A 222 -36.45 -6.76 22.45
C VAL A 222 -35.71 -5.41 22.52
N ALA A 223 -35.45 -4.79 21.40
CA ALA A 223 -34.86 -3.46 21.38
C ALA A 223 -35.77 -2.43 22.08
N TYR A 224 -35.14 -1.43 22.68
CA TYR A 224 -35.87 -0.31 23.28
C TYR A 224 -36.76 0.39 22.25
N THR A 225 -37.95 0.80 22.69
CA THR A 225 -38.88 1.66 21.95
C THR A 225 -39.44 2.73 22.89
N SER A 226 -40.06 3.79 22.34
CA SER A 226 -40.73 4.84 23.14
C SER A 226 -41.83 4.33 24.07
N GLU A 227 -42.37 3.11 23.84
CA GLU A 227 -43.42 2.49 24.66
C GLU A 227 -42.85 1.63 25.82
N THR A 228 -41.52 1.49 25.92
CA THR A 228 -40.86 0.66 26.94
C THR A 228 -41.06 1.22 28.34
N LYS A 229 -41.60 0.39 29.24
CA LYS A 229 -41.90 0.73 30.65
C LYS A 229 -40.90 0.18 31.65
N SER A 230 -40.13 -0.82 31.24
CA SER A 230 -39.04 -1.39 32.02
C SER A 230 -37.83 -1.60 31.16
N LEU A 231 -36.64 -1.37 31.70
CA LEU A 231 -35.41 -1.32 30.92
C LEU A 231 -34.38 -2.33 31.44
N LEU A 232 -33.70 -2.99 30.52
CA LEU A 232 -32.44 -3.68 30.77
C LEU A 232 -31.33 -2.92 30.08
N ILE A 233 -30.33 -2.47 30.85
CA ILE A 233 -29.13 -1.85 30.34
C ILE A 233 -28.01 -2.87 30.30
N GLU A 234 -27.44 -3.09 29.15
CA GLU A 234 -26.19 -3.85 28.96
C GLU A 234 -25.02 -2.86 28.91
N ALA A 235 -24.07 -3.09 29.78
CA ALA A 235 -22.81 -2.37 29.84
C ALA A 235 -21.68 -3.39 29.78
N SER A 236 -20.91 -3.37 28.68
CA SER A 236 -19.94 -4.43 28.41
C SER A 236 -18.68 -3.88 27.77
N ILE A 237 -17.55 -4.56 27.98
CA ILE A 237 -16.32 -4.36 27.23
C ILE A 237 -15.96 -5.67 26.58
N PHE A 238 -16.16 -5.76 25.27
CA PHE A 238 -15.90 -6.96 24.48
C PHE A 238 -14.45 -6.96 23.97
N ASN A 239 -13.98 -8.14 23.55
CA ASN A 239 -12.68 -8.29 22.90
C ASN A 239 -12.69 -7.60 21.53
N SER A 240 -11.82 -6.61 21.35
CA SER A 240 -11.75 -5.76 20.16
C SER A 240 -11.51 -6.55 18.87
N LYS A 241 -10.62 -7.56 18.91
CA LYS A 241 -10.31 -8.42 17.74
C LYS A 241 -11.53 -9.22 17.31
N LYS A 242 -12.33 -9.73 18.29
CA LYS A 242 -13.53 -10.51 18.02
C LYS A 242 -14.62 -9.63 17.40
N ILE A 243 -14.86 -8.43 17.95
CA ILE A 243 -15.83 -7.48 17.38
C ILE A 243 -15.45 -7.08 15.97
N ARG A 244 -14.19 -6.78 15.73
CA ARG A 244 -13.69 -6.43 14.39
C ARG A 244 -13.89 -7.58 13.38
N GLN A 245 -13.63 -8.82 13.79
CA GLN A 245 -13.82 -10.00 12.95
C GLN A 245 -15.30 -10.17 12.56
N GLN A 246 -16.19 -10.15 13.54
CA GLN A 246 -17.63 -10.36 13.28
C GLN A 246 -18.28 -9.19 12.53
N SER A 247 -17.88 -7.94 12.79
CA SER A 247 -18.31 -6.76 12.03
C SER A 247 -17.97 -6.89 10.53
N ARG A 248 -16.78 -7.42 10.21
CA ARG A 248 -16.37 -7.70 8.83
C ARG A 248 -17.14 -8.86 8.20
N ILE A 249 -17.34 -9.96 8.92
CA ILE A 249 -18.08 -11.12 8.42
C ILE A 249 -19.52 -10.71 8.05
N LEU A 250 -20.16 -9.90 8.89
CA LEU A 250 -21.52 -9.44 8.69
C LEU A 250 -21.65 -8.28 7.71
N GLY A 251 -20.52 -7.64 7.33
CA GLY A 251 -20.52 -6.41 6.53
C GLY A 251 -21.23 -5.24 7.24
N LEU A 252 -21.31 -5.27 8.58
CA LEU A 252 -22.07 -4.32 9.39
C LEU A 252 -21.15 -3.59 10.36
N ARG A 253 -21.01 -2.29 10.16
CA ARG A 253 -20.25 -1.40 11.04
C ARG A 253 -21.17 -0.34 11.61
N THR A 254 -21.22 -0.26 12.95
CA THR A 254 -21.98 0.73 13.70
C THR A 254 -21.03 1.58 14.53
N ASP A 255 -21.48 2.74 15.05
CA ASP A 255 -20.67 3.57 15.93
C ASP A 255 -20.21 2.82 17.18
N ARG A 256 -21.05 1.94 17.70
CA ARG A 256 -20.72 1.04 18.82
C ARG A 256 -19.60 0.08 18.45
N SER A 257 -19.76 -0.66 17.35
CA SER A 257 -18.74 -1.60 16.89
C SER A 257 -17.40 -0.88 16.61
N GLY A 258 -17.44 0.32 16.06
CA GLY A 258 -16.28 1.16 15.85
C GLY A 258 -15.52 1.51 17.13
N ARG A 259 -16.22 1.72 18.26
CA ARG A 259 -15.58 1.92 19.56
C ARG A 259 -14.94 0.65 20.10
N TYR A 260 -15.67 -0.46 20.09
CA TYR A 260 -15.15 -1.75 20.55
C TYR A 260 -13.97 -2.25 19.71
N GLU A 261 -13.99 -2.04 18.40
CA GLU A 261 -12.91 -2.45 17.49
C GLU A 261 -11.57 -1.77 17.80
N LYS A 262 -11.62 -0.52 18.28
CA LYS A 262 -10.43 0.25 18.64
C LYS A 262 -9.92 -0.04 20.04
N GLY A 263 -10.70 -0.75 20.83
CA GLY A 263 -10.38 -1.11 22.22
C GLY A 263 -11.01 -0.15 23.24
N LEU A 264 -11.53 -0.73 24.31
CA LEU A 264 -12.03 -0.01 25.49
C LEU A 264 -11.38 -0.62 26.73
N ASN A 265 -11.03 0.24 27.68
CA ASN A 265 -10.38 -0.17 28.92
C ASN A 265 -11.36 -0.19 30.10
N ASN A 266 -10.99 -0.88 31.18
CA ASN A 266 -11.84 -1.00 32.36
C ASN A 266 -11.78 0.22 33.30
N SER A 267 -10.73 1.06 33.19
CA SER A 267 -10.44 2.11 34.18
C SER A 267 -11.53 3.17 34.32
N ALA A 268 -12.13 3.59 33.21
CA ALA A 268 -13.18 4.60 33.21
C ALA A 268 -14.59 4.02 32.99
N PHE A 269 -14.72 2.69 32.80
CA PHE A 269 -15.97 2.03 32.50
C PHE A 269 -17.04 2.24 33.58
N ILE A 270 -16.67 1.97 34.83
CA ILE A 270 -17.61 2.14 35.97
C ILE A 270 -18.03 3.60 36.09
N GLN A 271 -17.10 4.55 35.90
CA GLN A 271 -17.41 5.97 35.91
C GLN A 271 -18.40 6.37 34.80
N ALA A 272 -18.23 5.81 33.59
CA ALA A 272 -19.15 6.04 32.48
C ALA A 272 -20.57 5.50 32.80
N LEU A 273 -20.64 4.31 33.38
CA LEU A 273 -21.91 3.71 33.79
C LEU A 273 -22.61 4.54 34.90
N ILE A 274 -21.85 4.98 35.91
CA ILE A 274 -22.39 5.88 36.98
C ILE A 274 -22.81 7.23 36.38
N ARG A 275 -22.13 7.73 35.39
CA ARG A 275 -22.54 8.94 34.66
C ARG A 275 -23.87 8.76 33.95
N LEU A 276 -24.08 7.64 33.28
CA LEU A 276 -25.36 7.31 32.67
C LEU A 276 -26.49 7.25 33.73
N ILE A 277 -26.27 6.53 34.83
CA ILE A 277 -27.25 6.45 35.92
C ILE A 277 -27.55 7.86 36.50
N SER A 278 -26.51 8.69 36.65
CA SER A 278 -26.68 10.08 37.12
C SER A 278 -27.59 10.89 36.21
N LEU A 279 -27.40 10.78 34.88
CA LEU A 279 -28.20 11.48 33.88
C LEU A 279 -29.65 11.01 33.89
N LEU A 280 -29.88 9.68 33.94
CA LEU A 280 -31.20 9.10 34.03
C LEU A 280 -31.93 9.58 35.32
N LYS A 281 -31.22 9.67 36.45
CA LYS A 281 -31.79 10.14 37.73
C LYS A 281 -32.05 11.64 37.79
N ILE A 282 -31.32 12.46 37.04
CA ILE A 282 -31.64 13.90 36.90
C ILE A 282 -33.01 14.06 36.24
N SER A 283 -33.33 13.28 35.25
CA SER A 283 -34.62 13.33 34.57
C SER A 283 -35.74 12.58 35.34
N ASN A 284 -35.38 11.55 36.10
CA ASN A 284 -36.30 10.78 36.95
C ASN A 284 -35.62 10.42 38.29
N PRO A 285 -35.75 11.25 39.34
CA PRO A 285 -35.14 11.01 40.66
C PRO A 285 -35.59 9.72 41.37
N GLU A 286 -36.81 9.27 41.13
CA GLU A 286 -37.39 8.08 41.72
C GLU A 286 -36.97 6.77 41.07
N LEU A 287 -36.09 6.84 40.07
CA LEU A 287 -35.64 5.68 39.33
C LEU A 287 -34.88 4.69 40.23
N ILE A 288 -35.26 3.46 40.21
CA ILE A 288 -34.63 2.35 40.95
C ILE A 288 -33.83 1.48 39.98
N CYS A 289 -32.53 1.52 40.11
CA CYS A 289 -31.62 0.65 39.31
C CYS A 289 -31.24 -0.57 40.18
N LYS A 290 -31.43 -1.78 39.66
CA LYS A 290 -31.00 -3.03 40.30
C LYS A 290 -29.87 -3.65 39.46
N ILE A 291 -28.77 -3.99 40.11
CA ILE A 291 -27.68 -4.69 39.42
C ILE A 291 -28.09 -6.14 39.27
N HIS A 292 -28.26 -6.59 38.04
CA HIS A 292 -28.67 -7.95 37.70
C HIS A 292 -27.46 -8.88 37.58
N THR A 293 -26.42 -8.43 36.89
CA THR A 293 -25.20 -9.20 36.65
C THR A 293 -24.01 -8.25 36.65
N ALA A 294 -22.95 -8.63 37.34
CA ALA A 294 -21.69 -7.90 37.25
C ALA A 294 -20.49 -8.86 37.30
N SER A 295 -19.69 -8.85 36.27
CA SER A 295 -18.45 -9.64 36.18
C SER A 295 -17.33 -8.85 35.56
N GLN A 296 -16.12 -9.01 36.07
CA GLN A 296 -14.90 -8.36 35.56
C GLN A 296 -13.70 -9.28 35.72
N ILE A 297 -12.83 -9.28 34.74
CA ILE A 297 -11.53 -9.95 34.80
C ILE A 297 -10.57 -9.08 35.60
N LYS A 298 -10.11 -9.57 36.76
CA LYS A 298 -9.35 -8.77 37.74
C LYS A 298 -7.82 -8.85 37.63
N ASN A 299 -7.24 -9.49 36.66
CA ASN A 299 -5.79 -9.68 36.62
C ASN A 299 -5.12 -8.93 35.47
N PHE A 300 -5.15 -7.60 35.55
CA PHE A 300 -4.36 -6.79 34.63
C PHE A 300 -3.17 -6.15 35.39
N LYS A 301 -1.95 -6.65 35.14
CA LYS A 301 -0.73 -6.03 35.65
C LYS A 301 -0.32 -4.93 34.68
N LEU A 302 -0.32 -3.70 35.13
CA LEU A 302 0.11 -2.57 34.32
C LEU A 302 1.60 -2.71 33.96
N PRO A 303 1.96 -2.57 32.67
CA PRO A 303 3.33 -2.63 32.24
C PRO A 303 4.14 -1.45 32.79
N LYS A 304 5.43 -1.68 33.07
CA LYS A 304 6.37 -0.65 33.49
C LYS A 304 7.45 -0.50 32.44
N ILE A 305 7.70 0.72 32.01
CA ILE A 305 8.68 1.06 30.99
C ILE A 305 9.78 1.89 31.63
N ILE A 306 11.02 1.55 31.35
CA ILE A 306 12.20 2.32 31.78
C ILE A 306 12.51 3.35 30.70
N LEU A 307 12.44 4.62 31.07
CA LEU A 307 12.72 5.75 30.21
C LEU A 307 14.05 6.40 30.61
N LYS A 308 15.02 6.44 29.70
CA LYS A 308 16.36 6.96 29.97
C LYS A 308 16.55 8.34 29.37
N TYR A 309 17.10 9.26 30.15
CA TYR A 309 17.41 10.62 29.69
C TYR A 309 18.30 10.65 28.44
N ALA A 310 19.34 9.82 28.42
CA ALA A 310 20.27 9.74 27.28
C ALA A 310 19.53 9.43 25.96
N ASN A 311 18.61 8.47 25.97
CA ASN A 311 17.84 8.07 24.79
C ASN A 311 16.87 9.18 24.35
N ILE A 312 16.29 9.93 25.29
CA ILE A 312 15.42 11.08 24.97
C ILE A 312 16.23 12.13 24.19
N ILE A 313 17.41 12.50 24.71
CA ILE A 313 18.24 13.53 24.08
C ILE A 313 18.81 13.07 22.74
N GLU A 314 19.18 11.78 22.62
CA GLU A 314 19.70 11.22 21.37
C GLU A 314 18.62 11.22 20.26
N ILE A 315 17.38 10.89 20.61
CA ILE A 315 16.29 10.75 19.62
C ILE A 315 15.66 12.10 19.27
N LEU A 316 15.33 12.93 20.28
CA LEU A 316 14.65 14.20 20.07
C LEU A 316 15.62 15.33 19.66
N GLY A 317 16.88 15.23 20.06
CA GLY A 317 17.89 16.24 19.75
C GLY A 317 17.76 17.54 20.56
N PRO A 318 18.43 18.61 20.12
CA PRO A 318 18.44 19.89 20.78
C PRO A 318 17.14 20.67 20.59
N VAL A 319 16.78 21.45 21.59
CA VAL A 319 15.61 22.33 21.61
C VAL A 319 16.04 23.79 21.58
N ARG A 320 15.13 24.65 21.14
CA ARG A 320 15.30 26.10 21.19
C ARG A 320 14.86 26.62 22.57
N ASP A 321 15.76 27.27 23.28
CA ASP A 321 15.41 27.97 24.53
C ASP A 321 14.56 29.19 24.21
N GLU A 322 13.36 29.29 24.79
CA GLU A 322 12.39 30.35 24.50
C GLU A 322 12.91 31.77 24.91
N LEU A 323 13.76 31.86 25.92
CA LEU A 323 14.24 33.15 26.45
C LEU A 323 15.51 33.61 25.71
N THR A 324 16.44 32.71 25.46
CA THR A 324 17.76 33.05 24.92
C THR A 324 17.89 32.76 23.43
N ASN A 325 16.92 32.07 22.84
CA ASN A 325 16.93 31.58 21.44
C ASN A 325 18.17 30.75 21.10
N LYS A 326 18.83 30.17 22.12
CA LYS A 326 20.01 29.32 21.97
C LYS A 326 19.61 27.84 21.94
N SER A 327 20.49 27.04 21.36
CA SER A 327 20.40 25.58 21.38
C SER A 327 20.66 25.06 22.80
N THR A 328 19.72 24.32 23.36
CA THR A 328 19.83 23.65 24.67
C THR A 328 19.28 22.22 24.55
N GLN A 329 19.35 21.46 25.63
CA GLN A 329 18.72 20.16 25.73
C GLN A 329 17.53 20.24 26.68
N LEU A 330 16.53 19.35 26.48
CA LEU A 330 15.45 19.18 27.43
C LEU A 330 16.02 18.84 28.82
N ILE A 331 15.57 19.54 29.86
CA ILE A 331 16.00 19.25 31.20
C ILE A 331 15.10 18.22 31.89
N PRO A 332 15.61 17.42 32.87
CA PRO A 332 14.83 16.39 33.54
C PRO A 332 13.53 16.90 34.20
N SER A 333 13.51 18.11 34.67
CA SER A 333 12.29 18.72 35.28
C SER A 333 11.17 18.96 34.25
N GLN A 334 11.52 19.31 33.00
CA GLN A 334 10.54 19.43 31.90
C GLN A 334 9.94 18.08 31.56
N ILE A 335 10.78 17.05 31.44
CA ILE A 335 10.35 15.68 31.15
C ILE A 335 9.39 15.17 32.22
N THR A 336 9.76 15.37 33.49
CA THR A 336 8.92 15.05 34.64
C THR A 336 7.58 15.80 34.60
N ASN A 337 7.58 17.07 34.20
CA ASN A 337 6.35 17.85 34.01
C ASN A 337 5.46 17.26 32.88
N TYR A 338 6.03 16.86 31.74
CA TYR A 338 5.24 16.25 30.65
C TYR A 338 4.59 14.94 31.08
N LEU A 339 5.31 14.08 31.79
CA LEU A 339 4.76 12.83 32.33
C LEU A 339 3.61 13.10 33.34
N ASN A 340 3.75 14.12 34.19
CA ASN A 340 2.70 14.56 35.11
C ASN A 340 1.47 15.09 34.36
N ARG A 341 1.65 15.89 33.32
CA ARG A 341 0.54 16.43 32.49
C ARG A 341 -0.28 15.33 31.83
N LEU A 342 0.35 14.21 31.50
CA LEU A 342 -0.32 13.00 30.97
C LEU A 342 -0.89 12.08 32.05
N ASN A 343 -0.73 12.44 33.34
CA ASN A 343 -1.13 11.65 34.49
C ASN A 343 -0.48 10.27 34.55
N PHE A 344 0.77 10.12 34.07
CA PHE A 344 1.54 8.91 34.27
C PHE A 344 2.03 8.79 35.70
N ILE A 345 1.98 7.59 36.27
CA ILE A 345 2.58 7.25 37.54
C ILE A 345 4.02 6.82 37.26
N PHE A 346 4.98 7.43 37.94
CA PHE A 346 6.38 7.11 37.74
C PHE A 346 7.23 7.29 38.99
N SER A 347 8.39 6.67 39.00
CA SER A 347 9.47 6.97 39.97
C SER A 347 10.68 7.48 39.21
N PHE A 348 11.32 8.53 39.71
CA PHE A 348 12.51 9.12 39.07
C PHE A 348 13.76 8.79 39.89
N GLU A 349 14.80 8.28 39.26
CA GLU A 349 16.09 7.99 39.85
C GLU A 349 17.13 9.01 39.37
N GLU A 350 17.51 9.92 40.28
CA GLU A 350 18.42 11.03 39.95
C GLU A 350 19.82 10.58 39.53
N LYS A 351 20.36 9.49 40.13
CA LYS A 351 21.72 9.02 39.83
C LYS A 351 21.90 8.63 38.37
N ASN A 352 20.91 7.92 37.82
CA ASN A 352 20.95 7.35 36.47
C ASN A 352 20.15 8.19 35.48
N LEU A 353 19.47 9.25 35.93
CA LEU A 353 18.54 10.04 35.14
C LEU A 353 17.54 9.17 34.38
N THR A 354 16.85 8.30 35.14
CA THR A 354 15.87 7.35 34.59
C THR A 354 14.53 7.47 35.26
N TRP A 355 13.46 7.31 34.48
CA TRP A 355 12.07 7.23 34.98
C TRP A 355 11.58 5.78 34.79
N VAL A 356 11.01 5.21 35.82
CA VAL A 356 10.24 3.95 35.70
C VAL A 356 8.79 4.35 35.64
N VAL A 357 8.23 4.33 34.44
CA VAL A 357 6.87 4.82 34.15
C VAL A 357 5.93 3.63 34.12
N GLU A 358 4.85 3.70 34.89
CA GLU A 358 3.75 2.75 34.87
C GLU A 358 2.70 3.24 33.84
N VAL A 359 2.43 2.41 32.83
CA VAL A 359 1.51 2.77 31.74
C VAL A 359 0.08 2.64 32.25
N PRO A 360 -0.76 3.69 32.18
CA PRO A 360 -2.15 3.61 32.59
C PRO A 360 -2.94 2.67 31.68
N GLU A 361 -3.95 2.02 32.22
CA GLU A 361 -4.77 1.03 31.47
C GLU A 361 -5.34 1.60 30.17
N SER A 362 -5.67 2.90 30.13
CA SER A 362 -6.19 3.58 28.93
C SER A 362 -5.19 3.70 27.78
N ARG A 363 -3.88 3.48 28.04
CA ARG A 363 -2.79 3.66 27.08
C ARG A 363 -1.96 2.38 26.87
N VAL A 364 -2.42 1.24 27.38
CA VAL A 364 -1.67 -0.02 27.31
C VAL A 364 -1.56 -0.56 25.89
N ASP A 365 -2.55 -0.27 25.05
CA ASP A 365 -2.60 -0.75 23.67
C ASP A 365 -1.71 0.07 22.72
N ASP A 366 -1.23 1.26 23.14
CA ASP A 366 -0.42 2.14 22.29
C ASP A 366 0.99 2.43 22.87
N ILE A 367 1.19 2.33 24.18
CA ILE A 367 2.48 2.57 24.82
C ILE A 367 3.06 1.26 25.33
N GLU A 368 3.95 0.66 24.53
CA GLU A 368 4.59 -0.61 24.81
C GLU A 368 6.11 -0.49 25.03
N ARG A 369 6.74 0.54 24.46
CA ARG A 369 8.20 0.70 24.40
C ARG A 369 8.64 2.07 24.89
N GLU A 370 9.93 2.22 25.18
CA GLU A 370 10.55 3.48 25.56
C GLU A 370 10.33 4.59 24.52
N ILE A 371 10.39 4.24 23.23
CA ILE A 371 10.21 5.21 22.13
C ILE A 371 8.80 5.83 22.15
N ASP A 372 7.79 5.06 22.57
CA ASP A 372 6.41 5.53 22.64
C ASP A 372 6.25 6.62 23.73
N LEU A 373 7.02 6.52 24.83
CA LEU A 373 7.12 7.57 25.85
C LEU A 373 7.92 8.79 25.36
N ILE A 374 8.95 8.58 24.56
CA ILE A 374 9.73 9.65 23.95
C ILE A 374 8.87 10.46 22.97
N GLU A 375 8.00 9.80 22.21
CA GLU A 375 7.00 10.44 21.35
C GLU A 375 6.07 11.35 22.17
N GLU A 376 5.56 10.86 23.30
CA GLU A 376 4.71 11.65 24.19
C GLU A 376 5.40 12.94 24.69
N ILE A 377 6.68 12.86 25.02
CA ILE A 377 7.48 14.02 25.42
C ILE A 377 7.64 14.98 24.23
N GLY A 378 7.97 14.45 23.05
CA GLY A 378 8.19 15.25 21.84
C GLY A 378 6.95 16.04 21.43
N ARG A 379 5.76 15.40 21.41
CA ARG A 379 4.52 16.05 21.03
C ARG A 379 4.05 17.12 22.05
N LEU A 380 4.27 16.90 23.36
CA LEU A 380 3.93 17.88 24.39
C LEU A 380 4.90 19.07 24.42
N HIS A 381 6.17 18.86 24.10
CA HIS A 381 7.13 19.94 23.94
C HIS A 381 6.79 20.79 22.70
N GLY A 382 6.24 20.14 21.65
CA GLY A 382 5.90 20.73 20.36
C GLY A 382 7.03 20.58 19.38
N PHE A 383 6.77 19.87 18.29
CA PHE A 383 7.80 19.55 17.26
C PHE A 383 8.45 20.78 16.63
N ASN A 384 7.76 21.93 16.58
CA ASN A 384 8.30 23.19 16.08
C ASN A 384 9.39 23.82 16.98
N ASN A 385 9.53 23.35 18.21
CA ASN A 385 10.51 23.86 19.18
C ASN A 385 11.85 23.10 19.13
N PHE A 386 11.91 22.02 18.35
CA PHE A 386 13.17 21.30 18.11
C PHE A 386 14.01 22.00 17.04
N ILE A 387 15.31 21.91 17.18
CA ILE A 387 16.26 22.44 16.19
C ILE A 387 16.54 21.33 15.19
N THR A 388 16.26 21.63 13.92
CA THR A 388 16.55 20.70 12.83
C THR A 388 17.98 20.87 12.36
N ASP A 389 18.79 19.82 12.48
CA ASP A 389 20.15 19.76 11.99
C ASP A 389 20.28 18.71 10.89
N LEU A 390 21.16 18.97 9.95
CA LEU A 390 21.51 17.97 8.94
C LEU A 390 22.34 16.87 9.59
N PRO A 391 22.06 15.59 9.31
CA PRO A 391 22.88 14.51 9.84
C PRO A 391 24.30 14.61 9.32
N ASN A 392 25.28 14.26 10.14
CA ASN A 392 26.67 14.16 9.71
C ASN A 392 26.81 13.07 8.65
N ILE A 393 27.29 13.48 7.47
CA ILE A 393 27.53 12.54 6.37
C ILE A 393 28.96 12.02 6.52
N TYR A 394 29.10 10.78 6.95
CA TYR A 394 30.41 10.11 7.12
C TYR A 394 30.90 9.42 5.85
N SER A 395 30.04 9.24 4.87
CA SER A 395 30.39 8.62 3.59
C SER A 395 29.73 9.35 2.43
N ILE A 396 30.47 9.45 1.33
CA ILE A 396 29.92 10.01 0.08
C ILE A 396 28.91 9.03 -0.48
N GLY A 397 27.71 9.50 -0.78
CA GLY A 397 26.67 8.71 -1.42
C GLY A 397 27.13 8.19 -2.79
N LYS A 398 26.72 6.96 -3.13
CA LYS A 398 27.00 6.33 -4.41
C LYS A 398 25.71 5.87 -5.04
N GLU A 399 25.52 6.18 -6.34
CA GLU A 399 24.39 5.64 -7.09
C GLU A 399 24.48 4.11 -7.15
N ASP A 400 23.34 3.44 -6.93
CA ASP A 400 23.25 1.99 -7.10
C ASP A 400 23.60 1.57 -8.53
N PHE A 401 24.29 0.45 -8.67
CA PHE A 401 24.76 -0.03 -9.97
C PHE A 401 23.61 -0.33 -10.93
N SER A 402 22.53 -0.93 -10.47
CA SER A 402 21.34 -1.19 -11.29
C SER A 402 20.73 0.10 -11.82
N TYR A 403 20.68 1.15 -10.98
CA TYR A 403 20.22 2.46 -11.39
C TYR A 403 21.12 3.09 -12.48
N GLN A 404 22.45 2.98 -12.34
CA GLN A 404 23.39 3.48 -13.36
C GLN A 404 23.21 2.76 -14.70
N VAL A 405 23.02 1.42 -14.67
CA VAL A 405 22.76 0.63 -15.88
C VAL A 405 21.44 1.05 -16.51
N ARG A 406 20.37 1.14 -15.71
CA ARG A 406 19.06 1.59 -16.19
C ARG A 406 19.15 2.98 -16.83
N LYS A 407 19.80 3.94 -16.18
CA LYS A 407 20.00 5.30 -16.68
C LYS A 407 20.71 5.33 -18.05
N LYS A 408 21.75 4.50 -18.22
CA LYS A 408 22.46 4.38 -19.50
C LYS A 408 21.57 3.78 -20.60
N LEU A 409 20.84 2.70 -20.28
CA LEU A 409 19.92 2.07 -21.22
C LEU A 409 18.78 3.02 -21.60
N THR A 410 18.15 3.69 -20.63
CA THR A 410 17.11 4.70 -20.85
C THR A 410 17.59 5.78 -21.82
N ASN A 411 18.77 6.35 -21.57
CA ASN A 411 19.33 7.36 -22.47
C ASN A 411 19.56 6.81 -23.91
N CYS A 412 19.99 5.56 -24.04
CA CYS A 412 20.14 4.94 -25.36
C CYS A 412 18.78 4.77 -26.06
N PHE A 413 17.72 4.34 -25.36
CA PHE A 413 16.39 4.23 -25.94
C PHE A 413 15.81 5.60 -26.33
N LEU A 414 15.91 6.59 -25.46
CA LEU A 414 15.45 7.96 -25.75
C LEU A 414 16.16 8.55 -26.98
N ASN A 415 17.46 8.32 -27.10
CA ASN A 415 18.25 8.79 -28.26
C ASN A 415 17.87 8.06 -29.59
N GLU A 416 17.28 6.88 -29.51
CA GLU A 416 16.72 6.17 -30.67
C GLU A 416 15.26 6.54 -30.95
N GLY A 417 14.69 7.51 -30.19
CA GLY A 417 13.33 8.02 -30.37
C GLY A 417 12.23 7.21 -29.69
N PHE A 418 12.59 6.37 -28.71
CA PHE A 418 11.60 5.69 -27.88
C PHE A 418 11.12 6.57 -26.75
N ASN A 419 9.90 6.38 -26.29
CA ASN A 419 9.34 6.95 -25.08
C ASN A 419 9.31 5.90 -23.96
N GLU A 420 9.59 6.30 -22.73
CA GLU A 420 9.44 5.39 -21.58
C GLU A 420 7.96 5.24 -21.22
N LEU A 421 7.54 4.01 -20.97
CA LEU A 421 6.18 3.62 -20.64
C LEU A 421 6.14 3.01 -19.25
N ILE A 422 5.02 3.21 -18.55
CA ILE A 422 4.75 2.60 -17.24
C ILE A 422 3.36 1.97 -17.29
N GLN A 423 3.29 0.66 -17.01
CA GLN A 423 2.06 -0.12 -17.04
C GLN A 423 1.84 -0.87 -15.73
N TYR A 424 0.58 -1.16 -15.43
CA TYR A 424 0.24 -2.00 -14.29
C TYR A 424 0.80 -3.41 -14.42
N SER A 425 1.34 -3.93 -13.33
CA SER A 425 1.80 -5.34 -13.25
C SER A 425 0.65 -6.34 -13.14
N LEU A 426 -0.54 -5.87 -12.81
CA LEU A 426 -1.76 -6.65 -12.76
C LEU A 426 -2.52 -6.57 -14.08
N VAL A 427 -2.95 -7.71 -14.56
CA VAL A 427 -3.63 -7.88 -15.86
C VAL A 427 -4.85 -8.79 -15.72
N ASN A 428 -5.72 -8.75 -16.72
CA ASN A 428 -6.88 -9.65 -16.83
C ASN A 428 -6.52 -10.85 -17.75
N GLU A 429 -5.60 -11.69 -17.31
CA GLU A 429 -5.23 -12.90 -18.05
C GLU A 429 -5.64 -14.14 -17.26
N LYS A 430 -6.65 -14.84 -17.74
CA LYS A 430 -7.11 -16.13 -17.16
C LYS A 430 -6.33 -17.29 -17.78
N VAL A 431 -5.03 -17.35 -17.55
CA VAL A 431 -4.21 -18.50 -17.95
C VAL A 431 -3.95 -19.35 -16.72
N SER A 432 -4.13 -20.66 -16.82
CA SER A 432 -4.09 -21.59 -15.70
C SER A 432 -2.78 -21.62 -14.91
N ASN A 433 -1.67 -21.15 -15.49
CA ASN A 433 -0.35 -21.17 -14.87
C ASN A 433 0.14 -19.79 -14.40
N ASN A 434 -0.75 -18.80 -14.32
CA ASN A 434 -0.38 -17.47 -13.84
C ASN A 434 -0.68 -17.31 -12.35
N ILE A 435 0.05 -16.42 -11.69
CA ILE A 435 -0.17 -16.09 -10.26
C ILE A 435 -1.38 -15.17 -10.16
N HIS A 436 -2.42 -15.64 -9.47
CA HIS A 436 -3.66 -14.89 -9.24
C HIS A 436 -3.69 -14.31 -7.83
N LEU A 437 -4.22 -13.09 -7.69
CA LEU A 437 -4.53 -12.51 -6.38
C LEU A 437 -5.74 -13.22 -5.77
N ILE A 438 -5.68 -13.50 -4.47
CA ILE A 438 -6.78 -14.14 -3.72
C ILE A 438 -7.98 -13.20 -3.61
N ASN A 439 -7.73 -11.90 -3.40
CA ASN A 439 -8.75 -10.88 -3.17
C ASN A 439 -8.48 -9.61 -3.99
N PRO A 440 -8.58 -9.67 -5.34
CA PRO A 440 -8.36 -8.49 -6.17
C PRO A 440 -9.43 -7.43 -5.92
N LEU A 441 -9.04 -6.15 -5.97
CA LEU A 441 -9.98 -5.04 -5.86
C LEU A 441 -10.96 -4.99 -7.06
N ILE A 442 -10.43 -5.32 -8.23
CA ILE A 442 -11.19 -5.34 -9.49
C ILE A 442 -10.80 -6.60 -10.26
N SER A 443 -11.75 -7.28 -10.86
CA SER A 443 -11.55 -8.52 -11.63
C SER A 443 -10.55 -8.36 -12.79
N ASP A 444 -10.50 -7.16 -13.39
CA ASP A 444 -9.61 -6.84 -14.52
C ASP A 444 -8.14 -6.69 -14.12
N TYR A 445 -7.86 -6.61 -12.83
CA TYR A 445 -6.51 -6.52 -12.24
C TYR A 445 -6.29 -7.64 -11.22
N SER A 446 -6.51 -8.88 -11.66
CA SER A 446 -6.49 -10.06 -10.77
C SER A 446 -5.28 -10.96 -10.91
N THR A 447 -4.46 -10.78 -11.95
CA THR A 447 -3.39 -11.71 -12.32
C THR A 447 -2.08 -10.95 -12.52
N LEU A 448 -0.96 -11.50 -12.04
CA LEU A 448 0.36 -10.94 -12.30
C LEU A 448 0.83 -11.27 -13.72
N ARG A 449 1.38 -10.27 -14.41
CA ARG A 449 1.86 -10.38 -15.79
C ARG A 449 3.08 -11.28 -15.91
N THR A 450 3.13 -12.13 -16.96
CA THR A 450 4.27 -12.99 -17.28
C THR A 450 5.20 -12.40 -18.35
N SER A 451 4.75 -11.35 -19.04
CA SER A 451 5.48 -10.59 -20.08
C SER A 451 4.94 -9.16 -20.12
N LEU A 452 5.75 -8.19 -20.54
CA LEU A 452 5.31 -6.82 -20.79
C LEU A 452 4.63 -6.67 -22.17
N LEU A 453 4.97 -7.51 -23.14
CA LEU A 453 4.57 -7.38 -24.53
C LEU A 453 3.04 -7.33 -24.76
N PRO A 454 2.20 -8.17 -24.13
CA PRO A 454 0.76 -8.13 -24.37
C PRO A 454 0.15 -6.77 -24.04
N LYS A 455 0.58 -6.17 -22.92
CA LYS A 455 0.06 -4.88 -22.47
C LYS A 455 0.55 -3.73 -23.35
N ILE A 456 1.81 -3.75 -23.75
CA ILE A 456 2.39 -2.76 -24.68
C ILE A 456 1.64 -2.77 -26.03
N ILE A 457 1.31 -3.96 -26.55
CA ILE A 457 0.53 -4.12 -27.79
C ILE A 457 -0.89 -3.55 -27.61
N GLN A 458 -1.55 -3.88 -26.51
CA GLN A 458 -2.88 -3.37 -26.19
C GLN A 458 -2.91 -1.84 -26.18
N ILE A 459 -1.97 -1.21 -25.47
CA ILE A 459 -1.89 0.25 -25.32
C ILE A 459 -1.57 0.92 -26.66
N SER A 460 -0.70 0.30 -27.48
CA SER A 460 -0.47 0.80 -28.85
C SER A 460 -1.78 0.88 -29.63
N GLY A 461 -2.64 -0.15 -29.53
CA GLY A 461 -3.96 -0.14 -30.16
C GLY A 461 -4.92 0.89 -29.56
N GLU A 462 -4.89 1.09 -28.26
CA GLU A 462 -5.69 2.08 -27.55
C GLU A 462 -5.29 3.52 -27.94
N ASN A 463 -3.99 3.81 -28.05
CA ASN A 463 -3.49 5.10 -28.52
C ASN A 463 -3.94 5.40 -29.95
N LEU A 464 -3.89 4.42 -30.85
CA LEU A 464 -4.38 4.60 -32.22
C LEU A 464 -5.89 4.88 -32.29
N LYS A 465 -6.69 4.25 -31.42
CA LYS A 465 -8.13 4.54 -31.32
C LYS A 465 -8.42 5.97 -30.86
N GLN A 466 -7.54 6.56 -30.05
CA GLN A 466 -7.62 7.96 -29.64
C GLN A 466 -7.01 8.94 -30.66
N SER A 467 -6.70 8.45 -31.86
CA SER A 467 -6.07 9.24 -32.94
C SER A 467 -4.68 9.78 -32.60
N ASN A 468 -3.99 9.15 -31.65
CA ASN A 468 -2.60 9.45 -31.34
C ASN A 468 -1.66 8.82 -32.38
N GLU A 469 -0.42 9.28 -32.42
CA GLU A 469 0.61 8.69 -33.26
C GLU A 469 0.93 7.24 -32.86
N ILE A 470 1.58 6.48 -33.74
CA ILE A 470 2.05 5.13 -33.44
C ILE A 470 3.02 5.18 -32.28
N LEU A 471 2.76 4.36 -31.28
CA LEU A 471 3.57 4.29 -30.09
C LEU A 471 4.93 3.65 -30.39
N GLU A 472 6.00 4.41 -30.21
CA GLU A 472 7.37 3.89 -30.13
C GLU A 472 7.83 4.04 -28.69
N GLY A 473 7.88 2.94 -27.94
CA GLY A 473 8.12 3.00 -26.52
C GLY A 473 8.79 1.77 -25.95
N PHE A 474 9.33 1.96 -24.74
CA PHE A 474 9.94 0.89 -23.95
C PHE A 474 9.50 1.00 -22.50
N GLU A 475 9.55 -0.12 -21.78
CA GLU A 475 9.19 -0.22 -20.37
C GLU A 475 10.19 -1.11 -19.64
N TYR A 476 10.62 -0.66 -18.45
CA TYR A 476 11.22 -1.53 -17.44
C TYR A 476 10.13 -2.06 -16.52
N GLY A 477 10.08 -3.33 -16.29
CA GLY A 477 9.09 -3.90 -15.41
C GLY A 477 9.41 -5.30 -14.95
N HIS A 478 8.77 -5.68 -13.85
CA HIS A 478 8.85 -7.03 -13.34
C HIS A 478 7.83 -7.93 -14.02
N VAL A 479 8.25 -9.16 -14.30
CA VAL A 479 7.41 -10.26 -14.77
C VAL A 479 7.50 -11.40 -13.77
N PHE A 480 6.41 -12.13 -13.63
CA PHE A 480 6.22 -13.12 -12.58
C PHE A 480 5.97 -14.48 -13.22
N LEU A 481 6.79 -15.47 -12.87
CA LEU A 481 6.75 -16.82 -13.44
C LEU A 481 6.60 -17.83 -12.30
N GLY A 482 5.78 -18.86 -12.50
CA GLY A 482 5.53 -19.91 -11.52
C GLY A 482 4.06 -20.05 -11.16
N ASP A 483 3.76 -20.94 -10.22
CA ASP A 483 2.42 -21.22 -9.69
C ASP A 483 2.41 -20.94 -8.19
N ILE A 484 1.22 -20.67 -7.60
CA ILE A 484 1.00 -20.44 -6.16
C ILE A 484 1.60 -21.57 -5.29
N ASN A 485 1.64 -22.80 -5.81
CA ASN A 485 2.16 -23.98 -5.11
C ASN A 485 3.65 -24.25 -5.36
N SER A 486 4.31 -23.50 -6.23
CA SER A 486 5.73 -23.59 -6.56
C SER A 486 6.42 -22.27 -6.25
N ASN A 487 7.74 -22.29 -6.05
CA ASN A 487 8.51 -21.07 -5.90
C ASN A 487 8.29 -20.16 -7.11
N TYR A 488 7.61 -19.03 -6.92
CA TYR A 488 7.50 -18.01 -7.95
C TYR A 488 8.85 -17.30 -8.14
N ILE A 489 9.10 -16.90 -9.36
CA ILE A 489 10.30 -16.18 -9.76
C ILE A 489 9.88 -14.81 -10.29
N GLU A 490 10.40 -13.77 -9.71
CA GLU A 490 10.28 -12.41 -10.17
C GLU A 490 11.52 -12.04 -10.99
N LYS A 491 11.33 -11.51 -12.20
CA LYS A 491 12.41 -11.09 -13.09
C LYS A 491 12.17 -9.69 -13.60
N GLU A 492 13.19 -8.86 -13.58
CA GLU A 492 13.16 -7.57 -14.23
C GLU A 492 13.52 -7.71 -15.72
N VAL A 493 12.68 -7.14 -16.57
CA VAL A 493 12.86 -7.14 -18.04
C VAL A 493 12.71 -5.73 -18.59
N VAL A 494 13.32 -5.48 -19.72
CA VAL A 494 13.07 -4.31 -20.56
C VAL A 494 12.43 -4.74 -21.85
N SER A 495 11.27 -4.20 -22.17
CA SER A 495 10.52 -4.53 -23.38
C SER A 495 10.14 -3.29 -24.15
N GLY A 496 9.88 -3.41 -25.43
CA GLY A 496 9.44 -2.27 -26.20
C GLY A 496 8.75 -2.63 -27.50
N ILE A 497 8.19 -1.60 -28.12
CA ILE A 497 7.47 -1.62 -29.39
C ILE A 497 7.93 -0.46 -30.26
N PHE A 498 8.13 -0.68 -31.54
CA PHE A 498 8.43 0.34 -32.53
C PHE A 498 8.08 -0.13 -33.94
N GLY A 499 8.16 0.75 -34.91
CA GLY A 499 7.89 0.39 -36.31
C GLY A 499 7.00 1.40 -37.02
N SER A 500 7.04 2.66 -36.58
CA SER A 500 6.41 3.73 -37.34
C SER A 500 7.05 3.82 -38.72
N SER A 501 6.26 4.23 -39.69
CA SER A 501 6.80 4.56 -41.02
C SER A 501 7.85 5.66 -40.87
N LYS A 502 8.92 5.55 -41.67
CA LYS A 502 10.11 6.46 -41.64
C LYS A 502 9.79 7.94 -41.78
N SER A 503 8.63 8.29 -42.29
CA SER A 503 8.22 9.68 -42.47
C SER A 503 6.97 9.97 -41.62
N LYS A 504 7.04 10.98 -40.75
CA LYS A 504 5.86 11.77 -40.43
C LYS A 504 5.22 12.09 -41.77
N ARG A 505 3.90 11.85 -41.93
CA ARG A 505 3.14 12.14 -43.16
C ARG A 505 3.57 13.49 -43.74
N GLN A 506 4.52 13.45 -44.65
CA GLN A 506 4.82 14.59 -45.48
C GLN A 506 3.90 14.49 -46.71
N TRP A 507 3.50 15.62 -47.24
CA TRP A 507 2.55 15.66 -48.34
C TRP A 507 3.03 14.90 -49.60
N ASN A 508 4.34 14.63 -49.71
CA ASN A 508 4.99 13.98 -50.87
C ASN A 508 5.43 12.54 -50.58
N ASP A 509 5.28 12.00 -49.37
CA ASP A 509 5.79 10.69 -49.00
C ASP A 509 4.68 9.66 -48.76
N THR A 510 4.77 8.51 -49.38
CA THR A 510 4.01 7.32 -48.97
C THR A 510 4.71 6.69 -47.74
N PRO A 511 4.01 6.49 -46.63
CA PRO A 511 4.61 5.88 -45.46
C PRO A 511 5.04 4.44 -45.74
N VAL A 512 6.34 4.18 -45.73
CA VAL A 512 6.89 2.83 -45.94
C VAL A 512 7.16 2.22 -44.56
N PRO A 513 6.60 1.04 -44.24
CA PRO A 513 6.88 0.36 -42.98
C PRO A 513 8.37 -0.05 -42.92
N LEU A 514 8.91 -0.11 -41.68
CA LEU A 514 10.28 -0.61 -41.48
C LEU A 514 10.43 -2.04 -42.00
N SER A 515 11.48 -2.28 -42.75
CA SER A 515 11.89 -3.63 -43.09
C SER A 515 12.47 -4.36 -41.89
N TRP A 516 12.54 -5.70 -41.95
CA TRP A 516 13.20 -6.50 -40.91
C TRP A 516 14.64 -6.05 -40.65
N PHE A 517 15.40 -5.76 -41.73
CA PHE A 517 16.80 -5.38 -41.61
C PHE A 517 16.98 -4.00 -40.94
N GLU A 518 16.11 -3.05 -41.22
CA GLU A 518 16.14 -1.72 -40.57
C GLU A 518 15.77 -1.84 -39.12
N ALA A 519 14.76 -2.60 -38.77
CA ALA A 519 14.35 -2.82 -37.37
C ALA A 519 15.45 -3.56 -36.60
N LYS A 520 16.05 -4.60 -37.19
CA LYS A 520 17.22 -5.28 -36.63
C LYS A 520 18.38 -4.32 -36.43
N GLY A 521 18.69 -3.47 -37.43
CA GLY A 521 19.73 -2.45 -37.36
C GLY A 521 19.53 -1.44 -36.23
N LYS A 522 18.29 -1.05 -35.94
CA LYS A 522 17.94 -0.17 -34.79
C LYS A 522 18.33 -0.81 -33.45
N ILE A 523 18.04 -2.11 -33.27
CA ILE A 523 18.44 -2.86 -32.07
C ILE A 523 19.95 -3.07 -32.01
N GLU A 524 20.62 -3.38 -33.15
CA GLU A 524 22.08 -3.50 -33.20
C GLU A 524 22.78 -2.16 -32.86
N ALA A 525 22.24 -1.05 -33.36
CA ALA A 525 22.76 0.29 -33.04
C ALA A 525 22.67 0.61 -31.54
N LEU A 526 21.58 0.24 -30.89
CA LEU A 526 21.41 0.39 -29.44
C LEU A 526 22.48 -0.40 -28.67
N PHE A 527 22.69 -1.69 -28.98
CA PHE A 527 23.72 -2.51 -28.34
C PHE A 527 25.14 -2.03 -28.66
N LYS A 528 25.39 -1.55 -29.89
CA LYS A 528 26.67 -0.98 -30.28
C LYS A 528 27.00 0.29 -29.45
N LYS A 529 26.02 1.20 -29.23
CA LYS A 529 26.20 2.37 -28.34
C LYS A 529 26.54 1.96 -26.92
N LEU A 530 26.00 0.84 -26.48
CA LEU A 530 26.29 0.26 -25.17
C LEU A 530 27.59 -0.53 -25.14
N ASN A 531 28.26 -0.69 -26.28
CA ASN A 531 29.45 -1.52 -26.47
C ASN A 531 29.19 -3.00 -26.06
N ILE A 532 28.02 -3.54 -26.35
CA ILE A 532 27.61 -4.94 -26.12
C ILE A 532 27.53 -5.67 -27.46
N SER A 533 28.22 -6.80 -27.56
CA SER A 533 28.14 -7.67 -28.75
C SER A 533 26.99 -8.65 -28.58
N VAL A 534 26.11 -8.71 -29.57
CA VAL A 534 24.97 -9.64 -29.61
C VAL A 534 25.01 -10.57 -30.81
N HIS A 535 24.64 -11.81 -30.56
CA HIS A 535 24.52 -12.84 -31.59
C HIS A 535 23.06 -13.20 -31.80
N TRP A 536 22.65 -13.30 -33.06
CA TRP A 536 21.27 -13.60 -33.44
C TRP A 536 21.12 -15.08 -33.80
N LYS A 537 20.08 -15.71 -33.22
CA LYS A 537 19.69 -17.11 -33.56
C LYS A 537 18.19 -17.17 -33.84
N ASN A 538 17.78 -18.19 -34.58
CA ASN A 538 16.36 -18.46 -34.78
C ASN A 538 15.71 -18.73 -33.43
N SER A 539 14.52 -18.17 -33.20
CA SER A 539 13.84 -18.35 -31.91
C SER A 539 13.21 -19.73 -31.81
N THR A 540 13.42 -20.36 -30.66
CA THR A 540 12.79 -21.62 -30.26
C THR A 540 11.85 -21.44 -29.09
N LEU A 541 11.68 -20.21 -28.58
CA LEU A 541 10.91 -19.90 -27.37
C LEU A 541 9.40 -19.99 -27.61
N GLU A 542 8.77 -21.04 -27.13
CA GLU A 542 7.33 -21.29 -27.25
C GLU A 542 6.48 -20.15 -26.64
N LYS A 543 6.96 -19.52 -25.57
CA LYS A 543 6.29 -18.41 -24.88
C LYS A 543 5.87 -17.27 -25.82
N TYR A 544 6.63 -16.98 -26.86
CA TYR A 544 6.42 -15.85 -27.77
C TYR A 544 5.81 -16.23 -29.12
N GLN A 545 5.60 -17.52 -29.40
CA GLN A 545 5.07 -18.01 -30.70
C GLN A 545 3.71 -17.41 -31.08
N ASN A 546 2.87 -17.14 -30.09
CA ASN A 546 1.56 -16.54 -30.30
C ASN A 546 1.58 -15.02 -30.40
N LEU A 547 2.68 -14.35 -29.99
CA LEU A 547 2.81 -12.89 -29.96
C LEU A 547 3.63 -12.37 -31.18
N LEU A 548 4.62 -13.13 -31.58
CA LEU A 548 5.57 -12.74 -32.61
C LEU A 548 5.40 -13.58 -33.91
N HIS A 549 5.82 -13.00 -35.00
CA HIS A 549 5.71 -13.62 -36.34
C HIS A 549 6.58 -14.87 -36.43
N PRO A 550 6.05 -16.04 -36.89
CA PRO A 550 6.76 -17.32 -36.81
C PRO A 550 8.09 -17.36 -37.59
N TYR A 551 8.25 -16.55 -38.65
CA TYR A 551 9.46 -16.52 -39.50
C TYR A 551 10.29 -15.23 -39.32
N ARG A 552 9.79 -14.22 -38.61
CA ARG A 552 10.46 -12.93 -38.39
C ARG A 552 10.63 -12.68 -36.90
N THR A 553 11.24 -13.67 -36.23
CA THR A 553 11.55 -13.66 -34.82
C THR A 553 12.94 -14.24 -34.60
N ALA A 554 13.73 -13.62 -33.75
CA ALA A 554 15.05 -14.07 -33.40
C ALA A 554 15.28 -13.93 -31.89
N GLU A 555 16.11 -14.81 -31.37
CA GLU A 555 16.67 -14.69 -30.02
C GLU A 555 18.03 -14.02 -30.09
N LEU A 556 18.30 -13.17 -29.09
CA LEU A 556 19.59 -12.52 -28.93
C LEU A 556 20.38 -13.22 -27.82
N TYR A 557 21.64 -13.46 -28.09
CA TYR A 557 22.60 -14.05 -27.16
C TYR A 557 23.79 -13.12 -26.97
N LEU A 558 24.33 -13.10 -25.79
CA LEU A 558 25.59 -12.44 -25.50
C LEU A 558 26.79 -13.33 -25.86
N SER A 559 28.00 -12.77 -25.84
CA SER A 559 29.24 -13.50 -26.20
C SER A 559 29.49 -14.72 -25.30
N ASN A 560 28.99 -14.72 -24.10
CA ASN A 560 29.05 -15.83 -23.13
C ASN A 560 27.97 -16.91 -23.36
N SER A 561 27.23 -16.87 -24.47
CA SER A 561 26.12 -17.76 -24.82
C SER A 561 24.87 -17.63 -23.90
N SER A 562 24.79 -16.61 -23.08
CA SER A 562 23.58 -16.33 -22.28
C SER A 562 22.48 -15.79 -23.18
N SER A 563 21.27 -16.36 -23.11
CA SER A 563 20.09 -15.85 -23.83
C SER A 563 19.64 -14.52 -23.20
N LEU A 564 19.79 -13.45 -23.95
CA LEU A 564 19.39 -12.11 -23.53
C LEU A 564 17.88 -11.91 -23.61
N GLY A 565 17.24 -12.46 -24.65
CA GLY A 565 15.81 -12.31 -24.88
C GLY A 565 15.42 -12.43 -26.34
N VAL A 566 14.27 -11.88 -26.68
CA VAL A 566 13.64 -12.05 -27.99
C VAL A 566 13.43 -10.71 -28.69
N PHE A 567 13.50 -10.72 -30.00
CA PHE A 567 13.12 -9.63 -30.90
C PHE A 567 12.32 -10.21 -32.08
N GLY A 568 11.25 -9.55 -32.48
CA GLY A 568 10.48 -10.02 -33.65
C GLY A 568 9.40 -9.04 -34.09
N GLN A 569 8.89 -9.31 -35.30
CA GLN A 569 7.73 -8.62 -35.84
C GLN A 569 6.47 -9.13 -35.12
N ILE A 570 5.47 -8.28 -34.91
CA ILE A 570 4.19 -8.68 -34.33
C ILE A 570 3.50 -9.78 -35.16
N HIS A 571 2.85 -10.72 -34.47
CA HIS A 571 2.08 -11.75 -35.16
C HIS A 571 0.86 -11.14 -35.89
N PRO A 572 0.59 -11.44 -37.18
CA PRO A 572 -0.48 -10.81 -37.96
C PRO A 572 -1.88 -10.92 -37.31
N ILE A 573 -2.18 -12.06 -36.68
CA ILE A 573 -3.45 -12.29 -35.99
C ILE A 573 -3.58 -11.35 -34.77
N ILE A 574 -2.51 -11.20 -34.02
CA ILE A 574 -2.48 -10.29 -32.83
C ILE A 574 -2.57 -8.84 -33.27
N ALA A 575 -1.87 -8.46 -34.34
CA ALA A 575 -1.98 -7.12 -34.90
C ALA A 575 -3.43 -6.77 -35.29
N LYS A 576 -4.11 -7.69 -35.99
CA LYS A 576 -5.53 -7.53 -36.36
C LYS A 576 -6.44 -7.43 -35.14
N LYS A 577 -6.23 -8.30 -34.14
CA LYS A 577 -7.04 -8.29 -32.88
C LYS A 577 -6.94 -6.96 -32.13
N ASN A 578 -5.77 -6.34 -32.11
CA ASN A 578 -5.52 -5.09 -31.38
C ASN A 578 -5.64 -3.84 -32.28
N ASN A 579 -6.01 -3.99 -33.56
CA ASN A 579 -6.11 -2.89 -34.56
C ASN A 579 -4.79 -2.10 -34.70
N VAL A 580 -3.65 -2.80 -34.70
CA VAL A 580 -2.34 -2.20 -34.91
C VAL A 580 -1.73 -2.65 -36.23
N SER A 581 -0.72 -1.92 -36.73
CA SER A 581 0.01 -2.27 -37.94
C SER A 581 0.78 -3.58 -37.80
N THR A 582 0.76 -4.42 -38.84
CA THR A 582 1.62 -5.62 -38.93
C THR A 582 3.11 -5.28 -39.11
N GLY A 583 3.46 -4.02 -39.39
CA GLY A 583 4.83 -3.54 -39.50
C GLY A 583 5.51 -3.21 -38.18
N LEU A 584 4.87 -3.47 -37.02
CA LEU A 584 5.44 -3.24 -35.71
C LEU A 584 6.42 -4.35 -35.31
N PHE A 585 7.48 -3.94 -34.61
CA PHE A 585 8.48 -4.82 -34.03
C PHE A 585 8.46 -4.70 -32.51
N LEU A 586 8.74 -5.80 -31.86
CA LEU A 586 8.68 -5.97 -30.40
C LEU A 586 9.99 -6.60 -29.92
N PHE A 587 10.38 -6.25 -28.70
CA PHE A 587 11.48 -6.91 -28.01
C PHE A 587 11.18 -7.06 -26.51
N GLU A 588 11.76 -8.11 -25.90
CA GLU A 588 11.78 -8.30 -24.45
C GLU A 588 13.12 -8.89 -24.05
N PHE A 589 13.90 -8.13 -23.26
CA PHE A 589 15.25 -8.48 -22.82
C PHE A 589 15.32 -8.60 -21.31
N ASN A 590 16.10 -9.55 -20.81
CA ASN A 590 16.35 -9.76 -19.39
C ASN A 590 17.31 -8.67 -18.87
N PHE A 591 16.85 -7.85 -17.93
CA PHE A 591 17.63 -6.74 -17.40
C PHE A 591 18.80 -7.23 -16.53
N GLU A 592 18.64 -8.31 -15.77
CA GLU A 592 19.72 -8.85 -14.91
C GLU A 592 20.90 -9.36 -15.76
N ILE A 593 20.63 -9.97 -16.91
CA ILE A 593 21.68 -10.39 -17.84
C ILE A 593 22.40 -9.18 -18.43
N LEU A 594 21.67 -8.13 -18.79
CA LEU A 594 22.28 -6.87 -19.24
C LEU A 594 23.16 -6.24 -18.14
N LYS A 595 22.65 -6.23 -16.91
CA LYS A 595 23.38 -5.69 -15.74
C LYS A 595 24.70 -6.44 -15.51
N THR A 596 24.68 -7.76 -15.61
CA THR A 596 25.89 -8.60 -15.47
C THR A 596 26.92 -8.27 -16.57
N GLU A 597 26.48 -8.09 -17.80
CA GLU A 597 27.35 -7.71 -18.90
C GLU A 597 28.01 -6.33 -18.69
N PHE A 598 27.26 -5.39 -18.11
CA PHE A 598 27.82 -4.09 -17.75
C PHE A 598 28.88 -4.16 -16.65
N GLN A 599 28.78 -5.11 -15.71
CA GLN A 599 29.81 -5.31 -14.66
C GLN A 599 31.13 -5.82 -15.21
N GLN A 600 31.08 -6.62 -16.27
CA GLN A 600 32.26 -7.25 -16.88
C GLN A 600 32.98 -6.35 -17.89
N LYS A 601 32.46 -5.14 -18.12
CA LYS A 601 33.02 -4.23 -19.13
C LYS A 601 34.37 -3.68 -18.75
N ASN A 602 35.31 -3.84 -19.67
CA ASN A 602 36.57 -3.11 -19.71
C ASN A 602 36.36 -1.71 -20.32
N LEU A 603 37.23 -0.78 -19.98
CA LEU A 603 37.26 0.53 -20.62
C LEU A 603 37.49 0.36 -22.12
N SER A 604 36.76 1.12 -22.94
CA SER A 604 37.03 1.20 -24.36
C SER A 604 38.37 1.90 -24.57
N LEU A 605 39.31 1.17 -25.18
CA LEU A 605 40.59 1.72 -25.53
C LEU A 605 40.51 2.38 -26.90
N TYR A 606 41.19 3.51 -27.04
CA TYR A 606 41.35 4.17 -28.33
C TYR A 606 42.15 3.27 -29.26
N GLN A 607 41.65 3.04 -30.50
CA GLN A 607 42.35 2.38 -31.57
C GLN A 607 42.61 3.40 -32.69
N PRO A 608 43.86 3.63 -33.09
CA PRO A 608 44.17 4.55 -34.18
C PRO A 608 43.54 4.03 -35.50
N TYR A 609 42.95 4.94 -36.25
CA TYR A 609 42.46 4.62 -37.58
C TYR A 609 43.60 4.57 -38.57
N SER A 610 43.43 3.74 -39.61
CA SER A 610 44.43 3.65 -40.67
C SER A 610 44.43 4.91 -41.55
N LEU A 611 45.62 5.37 -41.89
CA LEU A 611 45.87 6.47 -42.84
C LEU A 611 45.92 6.01 -44.29
N TYR A 612 45.95 4.71 -44.52
CA TYR A 612 46.06 4.14 -45.86
C TYR A 612 44.70 3.85 -46.50
N PRO A 613 44.58 3.94 -47.82
CA PRO A 613 43.31 3.71 -48.52
C PRO A 613 42.84 2.26 -48.36
N LYS A 614 41.53 2.11 -48.31
CA LYS A 614 40.88 0.78 -48.31
C LYS A 614 40.70 0.28 -49.77
N ILE A 615 40.76 -1.04 -49.97
CA ILE A 615 40.43 -1.71 -51.21
C ILE A 615 39.21 -2.58 -50.96
N THR A 616 38.20 -2.47 -51.82
CA THR A 616 36.98 -3.32 -51.77
C THR A 616 36.96 -4.26 -52.94
N LYS A 617 36.60 -5.51 -52.70
CA LYS A 617 36.39 -6.58 -53.70
C LYS A 617 35.08 -7.29 -53.46
N ASP A 618 34.34 -7.51 -54.51
CA ASP A 618 33.06 -8.24 -54.44
C ASP A 618 33.29 -9.70 -54.86
N LEU A 619 32.72 -10.59 -54.08
CA LEU A 619 32.82 -12.03 -54.23
C LEU A 619 31.43 -12.62 -54.44
N SER A 620 31.16 -13.19 -55.62
CA SER A 620 29.87 -13.79 -55.95
C SER A 620 30.01 -15.30 -56.08
N PHE A 621 29.20 -16.04 -55.34
CA PHE A 621 29.22 -17.51 -55.37
C PHE A 621 27.84 -18.10 -55.09
N VAL A 622 27.64 -19.35 -55.52
CA VAL A 622 26.44 -20.13 -55.29
C VAL A 622 26.70 -21.13 -54.17
N VAL A 623 25.78 -21.18 -53.22
CA VAL A 623 25.90 -22.00 -52.01
C VAL A 623 24.53 -22.63 -51.63
N ASN A 624 24.57 -23.74 -50.89
CA ASN A 624 23.37 -24.39 -50.41
C ASN A 624 22.59 -23.46 -49.43
N LYS A 625 21.26 -23.41 -49.61
CA LYS A 625 20.37 -22.59 -48.75
C LYS A 625 20.42 -22.91 -47.25
N LYS A 626 20.82 -24.13 -46.90
CA LYS A 626 20.91 -24.55 -45.48
C LYS A 626 22.09 -23.92 -44.75
N ILE A 627 23.13 -23.46 -45.51
CA ILE A 627 24.32 -22.85 -44.95
C ILE A 627 23.98 -21.38 -44.59
N LEU A 628 24.22 -21.00 -43.38
CA LEU A 628 23.94 -19.63 -42.93
C LEU A 628 25.05 -18.67 -43.39
N PHE A 629 24.69 -17.45 -43.75
CA PHE A 629 25.70 -16.44 -44.11
C PHE A 629 26.64 -16.14 -42.95
N THR A 630 26.18 -16.26 -41.71
CA THR A 630 27.00 -16.08 -40.49
C THR A 630 28.17 -17.09 -40.44
N GLU A 631 27.94 -18.32 -40.83
CA GLU A 631 28.98 -19.37 -40.92
C GLU A 631 30.03 -19.00 -41.96
N ILE A 632 29.57 -18.67 -43.15
CA ILE A 632 30.44 -18.23 -44.26
C ILE A 632 31.24 -16.99 -43.88
N LYS A 633 30.60 -16.01 -43.26
CA LYS A 633 31.23 -14.78 -42.75
C LYS A 633 32.31 -15.09 -41.71
N ALA A 634 32.04 -16.00 -40.77
CA ALA A 634 33.01 -16.43 -39.76
C ALA A 634 34.25 -17.07 -40.41
N THR A 635 34.06 -17.98 -41.37
CA THR A 635 35.15 -18.59 -42.12
C THR A 635 35.94 -17.54 -42.90
N ILE A 636 35.28 -16.63 -43.61
CA ILE A 636 35.97 -15.54 -44.36
C ILE A 636 36.80 -14.65 -43.40
N LEU A 637 36.30 -14.31 -42.25
CA LEU A 637 37.01 -13.50 -41.25
C LEU A 637 38.21 -14.26 -40.63
N ASN A 638 38.06 -15.54 -40.37
CA ASN A 638 39.13 -16.36 -39.80
C ASN A 638 40.31 -16.57 -40.73
N TYR A 639 40.04 -16.70 -42.02
CA TYR A 639 41.08 -16.99 -43.05
C TYR A 639 41.46 -15.73 -43.88
N GLY A 640 40.77 -14.60 -43.69
CA GLY A 640 40.94 -13.39 -44.53
C GLY A 640 42.15 -12.54 -44.21
N THR A 641 43.08 -13.00 -43.37
CA THR A 641 44.29 -12.27 -42.90
C THR A 641 43.96 -11.03 -42.09
N GLU A 642 44.95 -10.39 -41.49
CA GLU A 642 44.83 -9.15 -40.72
C GLU A 642 44.37 -7.95 -41.55
N TYR A 643 44.51 -8.00 -42.86
CA TYR A 643 44.10 -6.92 -43.76
C TYR A 643 42.60 -6.89 -44.03
N LEU A 644 41.86 -7.99 -43.84
CA LEU A 644 40.42 -8.03 -44.00
C LEU A 644 39.73 -7.39 -42.83
N LYS A 645 39.11 -6.23 -43.03
CA LYS A 645 38.43 -5.45 -41.95
C LYS A 645 36.93 -5.67 -41.88
N HIS A 646 36.27 -5.80 -43.07
CA HIS A 646 34.81 -5.94 -43.12
C HIS A 646 34.36 -6.95 -44.16
N VAL A 647 33.30 -7.69 -43.83
CA VAL A 647 32.62 -8.65 -44.73
C VAL A 647 31.14 -8.30 -44.71
N ASN A 648 30.63 -7.78 -45.80
CA ASN A 648 29.24 -7.34 -45.94
C ASN A 648 28.51 -8.13 -47.02
N LEU A 649 27.30 -8.59 -46.72
CA LEU A 649 26.41 -9.17 -47.73
C LEU A 649 25.81 -8.04 -48.55
N LEU A 650 26.05 -8.01 -49.86
CA LEU A 650 25.47 -7.02 -50.78
C LEU A 650 24.15 -7.47 -51.36
N ASP A 651 24.09 -8.72 -51.83
CA ASP A 651 22.91 -9.25 -52.52
C ASP A 651 22.73 -10.73 -52.29
N GLU A 652 21.49 -11.18 -52.29
CA GLU A 652 21.09 -12.58 -52.33
C GLU A 652 20.13 -12.81 -53.50
N TYR A 653 20.48 -13.66 -54.44
CA TYR A 653 19.67 -13.96 -55.61
C TYR A 653 19.22 -15.42 -55.62
N GLN A 654 17.95 -15.62 -55.89
CA GLN A 654 17.29 -16.91 -56.07
C GLN A 654 16.40 -16.81 -57.32
N GLY A 655 16.82 -17.40 -58.44
CA GLY A 655 16.10 -17.33 -59.71
C GLY A 655 16.19 -18.61 -60.50
N MET A 656 15.61 -18.62 -61.73
CA MET A 656 15.52 -19.81 -62.58
C MET A 656 16.89 -20.36 -62.99
N SER A 657 17.94 -19.54 -62.93
CA SER A 657 19.29 -19.93 -63.28
C SER A 657 20.08 -20.62 -62.14
N ILE A 658 19.47 -20.78 -60.97
CA ILE A 658 20.11 -21.41 -59.82
C ILE A 658 19.26 -22.58 -59.33
N PRO A 659 19.88 -23.77 -59.03
CA PRO A 659 19.15 -24.90 -58.47
C PRO A 659 18.29 -24.55 -57.28
N LYS A 660 17.05 -25.09 -57.16
CA LYS A 660 16.08 -24.76 -56.12
C LYS A 660 16.60 -24.87 -54.67
N HIS A 661 17.61 -25.71 -54.45
CA HIS A 661 18.24 -25.93 -53.13
C HIS A 661 19.44 -25.01 -52.86
N GLN A 662 19.82 -24.16 -53.83
CA GLN A 662 20.94 -23.22 -53.72
C GLN A 662 20.49 -21.79 -53.86
N ARG A 663 21.37 -20.86 -53.46
CA ARG A 663 21.23 -19.40 -53.58
C ARG A 663 22.56 -18.78 -53.99
N SER A 664 22.55 -17.70 -54.71
CA SER A 664 23.73 -16.87 -55.01
C SER A 664 23.87 -15.79 -53.99
N LEU A 665 25.04 -15.66 -53.42
CA LEU A 665 25.40 -14.56 -52.51
C LEU A 665 26.46 -13.68 -53.16
N CYS A 666 26.29 -12.37 -53.06
CA CYS A 666 27.30 -11.36 -53.38
C CYS A 666 27.80 -10.75 -52.08
N VAL A 667 29.08 -10.91 -51.81
CA VAL A 667 29.72 -10.47 -50.56
C VAL A 667 30.81 -9.49 -50.86
N GLN A 668 30.77 -8.32 -50.25
CA GLN A 668 31.83 -7.31 -50.34
C GLN A 668 32.85 -7.51 -49.25
N LEU A 669 34.09 -7.61 -49.60
CA LEU A 669 35.26 -7.72 -48.75
C LEU A 669 35.99 -6.39 -48.73
N THR A 670 36.28 -5.84 -47.58
CA THR A 670 37.01 -4.58 -47.40
C THR A 670 38.35 -4.87 -46.74
N PHE A 671 39.43 -4.59 -47.47
CA PHE A 671 40.81 -4.75 -47.02
C PHE A 671 41.47 -3.41 -46.73
N GLN A 672 42.22 -3.34 -45.64
CA GLN A 672 42.97 -2.15 -45.24
C GLN A 672 44.11 -2.54 -44.30
N SER A 673 45.29 -1.97 -44.53
CA SER A 673 46.45 -2.09 -43.62
C SER A 673 46.61 -0.83 -42.77
N THR A 674 47.18 -0.96 -41.61
CA THR A 674 47.60 0.15 -40.73
C THR A 674 49.02 0.63 -41.00
N GLU A 675 49.79 -0.14 -41.81
CA GLU A 675 51.25 0.09 -42.00
C GLU A 675 51.63 0.51 -43.40
N LYS A 676 50.88 0.06 -44.43
CA LYS A 676 51.20 0.29 -45.85
C LYS A 676 49.93 0.39 -46.71
N THR A 677 50.12 0.96 -47.90
CA THR A 677 49.14 0.84 -48.99
C THR A 677 49.18 -0.57 -49.58
N LEU A 678 48.02 -1.26 -49.57
CA LEU A 678 47.91 -2.60 -50.15
C LEU A 678 47.94 -2.53 -51.69
N ILE A 679 48.55 -3.52 -52.33
CA ILE A 679 48.56 -3.70 -53.80
C ILE A 679 47.60 -4.80 -54.23
N THR A 680 47.07 -4.69 -55.44
CA THR A 680 46.06 -5.62 -55.97
C THR A 680 46.52 -7.06 -55.95
N GLN A 681 47.76 -7.37 -56.23
CA GLN A 681 48.33 -8.71 -56.24
C GLN A 681 48.24 -9.40 -54.84
N GLU A 682 48.56 -8.66 -53.76
CA GLU A 682 48.49 -9.18 -52.40
C GLU A 682 47.04 -9.59 -52.03
N ILE A 683 46.06 -8.82 -52.54
CA ILE A 683 44.65 -9.09 -52.28
C ILE A 683 44.14 -10.26 -53.10
N ASP A 684 44.55 -10.36 -54.37
CA ASP A 684 44.15 -11.45 -55.26
C ASP A 684 44.67 -12.80 -54.73
N GLU A 685 45.87 -12.87 -54.15
CA GLU A 685 46.36 -14.07 -53.45
C GLU A 685 45.51 -14.46 -52.22
N ILE A 686 45.09 -13.47 -51.48
CA ILE A 686 44.18 -13.72 -50.30
C ILE A 686 42.83 -14.25 -50.80
N LEU A 687 42.28 -13.67 -51.88
CA LEU A 687 41.01 -14.09 -52.47
C LEU A 687 41.08 -15.52 -53.00
N ASP A 688 42.16 -15.86 -53.71
CA ASP A 688 42.35 -17.21 -54.20
C ASP A 688 42.40 -18.26 -53.07
N ASN A 689 43.02 -17.90 -51.97
CA ASN A 689 43.09 -18.76 -50.81
C ASN A 689 41.71 -18.89 -50.15
N LEU A 690 40.98 -17.80 -49.98
CA LEU A 690 39.59 -17.80 -49.47
C LEU A 690 38.67 -18.63 -50.35
N TYR A 691 38.81 -18.54 -51.66
CA TYR A 691 38.07 -19.38 -52.61
C TYR A 691 38.29 -20.87 -52.38
N LYS A 692 39.54 -21.29 -52.25
CA LYS A 692 39.89 -22.69 -52.00
C LYS A 692 39.25 -23.21 -50.73
N ILE A 693 39.33 -22.41 -49.65
CA ILE A 693 38.78 -22.77 -48.35
C ILE A 693 37.26 -22.87 -48.40
N LEU A 694 36.59 -21.84 -48.94
CA LEU A 694 35.14 -21.82 -49.06
C LEU A 694 34.61 -22.96 -49.94
N LYS A 695 35.37 -23.34 -50.97
CA LYS A 695 35.02 -24.47 -51.82
C LYS A 695 35.15 -25.80 -51.08
N ILE A 696 36.17 -25.97 -50.25
CA ILE A 696 36.38 -27.18 -49.45
C ILE A 696 35.31 -27.30 -48.34
N GLU A 697 35.04 -26.23 -47.64
CA GLU A 697 34.14 -26.25 -46.47
C GLU A 697 32.65 -26.27 -46.87
N TYR A 698 32.28 -25.51 -47.94
CA TYR A 698 30.85 -25.24 -48.23
C TYR A 698 30.45 -25.65 -49.64
N ASP A 699 31.34 -26.30 -50.42
CA ASP A 699 31.09 -26.71 -51.81
C ASP A 699 30.51 -25.57 -52.66
N ILE A 700 31.09 -24.37 -52.51
CA ILE A 700 30.66 -23.19 -53.29
C ILE A 700 31.08 -23.28 -54.76
N ASN A 701 30.23 -22.73 -55.63
CA ASN A 701 30.56 -22.52 -57.04
C ASN A 701 30.62 -20.98 -57.28
N ILE A 702 31.76 -20.56 -57.86
CA ILE A 702 31.94 -19.12 -58.18
C ILE A 702 31.02 -18.79 -59.34
N ARG A 703 30.36 -17.66 -59.25
CA ARG A 703 29.64 -17.08 -60.38
C ARG A 703 30.50 -15.99 -60.97
N VAL A 704 31.08 -16.26 -62.11
CA VAL A 704 31.87 -15.31 -62.92
C VAL A 704 30.94 -14.31 -63.60
#